data_db0d9e42ca313a0e4bf79aa60f4ab097
#
_entry.id   db0d9e42ca313a0e4bf79aa60f4ab097
#
_cell.length_a   1.000
_cell.length_b   1.000
_cell.length_c   1.000
_cell.angle_alpha   90.00
_cell.angle_beta   90.00
_cell.angle_gamma   90.00
#
_symmetry.space_group_name_H-M   'P 1'
#
loop_
_entity.id
_entity.type
_entity.pdbx_description
1 polymer ?
#
loop_
_entity_poly.entity_id
_entity_poly.type
_entity_poly.pdbx_seq_one_letter_code
_entity_poly.pdbx_strand_id
1 'polypeptide(L)'
;MAKVPISIEEEMKVSYLDYAMSVIIGRALPDIRDGLKPVQRRILYAMFKEGLLSNKKYSKCAGVVGEVLKKYHPHGDTAVYDALVRLAQDFNMRYPLIDGQGNFGSIDGDPAAAYRYTEARLAKIAEDLLADIDKETVDFKSNFDETTEEPLVLPSRVPNLIINGSAGIAVGMATNIPPHNLGEITDGLVMLLDNPETAINDLMGVIKGPDFPTGGIIHGAEGIVDAYNTGRGLIKVRAKARIEQEYRGGENVIITELPYQVNKSRLIEKIAELVREKRIEGISEIRDESDRDGIRVVLELKRGEMAEVVLNNLYKHTQMESTFGIIMLAIINNQPQVLPLKKILSHFLQYRRDVVIRRTRFELRKADERAHILEGLKIALDHLDAIIALIRKAKTPEEARLGLVKDYPLSELQAQAILDMKLQRLTGLEREKIINEYTEILKEIERLKAILGSDALVSKIIRDELIEIKEKYADERRTEIATDIRDITIEDLITEEDMVITISHQGYIKRNPLSAYRSQRRGGKGLIGMETKEEDFVEQLFIGSTHDYMLFFSNLGRLYWLKVYQIPEAGRTAKGKALVNLLQLSEGERITTALPIRDFKEAFLVMFTKNGTVKKTALEEYSNPRGKGIIAITIEEGDELIAVKKTDGKSDLIIGTKDGLSIRFNEEDVRDMGRTAKGVIGIRLVKGDEVVSAEVAEDRTYLLTVTEKGLGKRTKIEEYRVQGRGGKGVISIKTIEKGGKAIGLIQVRDEDEIIMITNSGKLIRTTADNISLQGRNTQGVKLMDVDAEDKIVSMSKVVEKD
;
A
#
# COMPACT_ATOMS: atom_id res chain seq x y z
N MET A 1 -1.45 -8.79 -66.18
CA MET A 1 -2.09 -8.51 -64.92
C MET A 1 -2.27 -7.01 -64.80
N ALA A 2 -3.49 -6.51 -64.69
CA ALA A 2 -3.77 -5.10 -64.45
C ALA A 2 -3.25 -4.69 -63.05
N LYS A 3 -2.44 -3.64 -62.97
CA LYS A 3 -1.99 -3.08 -61.70
C LYS A 3 -3.16 -2.28 -61.13
N VAL A 4 -3.68 -2.72 -60.03
CA VAL A 4 -4.67 -1.97 -59.22
C VAL A 4 -3.88 -1.06 -58.26
N PRO A 5 -4.01 0.27 -58.35
CA PRO A 5 -3.39 1.17 -57.39
C PRO A 5 -4.11 1.04 -56.05
N ILE A 6 -3.38 0.70 -54.98
CA ILE A 6 -3.87 0.65 -53.60
C ILE A 6 -3.25 1.83 -52.88
N SER A 7 -4.04 2.61 -52.13
CA SER A 7 -3.54 3.66 -51.28
C SER A 7 -2.79 3.01 -50.12
N ILE A 8 -1.55 3.47 -49.85
CA ILE A 8 -0.75 2.99 -48.74
C ILE A 8 -1.43 3.21 -47.39
N GLU A 9 -2.21 4.28 -47.28
CA GLU A 9 -2.97 4.61 -46.05
C GLU A 9 -4.10 3.61 -45.81
N GLU A 10 -4.82 3.19 -46.85
CA GLU A 10 -5.89 2.18 -46.79
C GLU A 10 -5.33 0.81 -46.46
N GLU A 11 -4.27 0.42 -47.15
CA GLU A 11 -3.59 -0.86 -46.88
C GLU A 11 -3.05 -0.94 -45.47
N MET A 12 -2.40 0.14 -44.96
CA MET A 12 -1.92 0.21 -43.60
C MET A 12 -3.06 0.13 -42.59
N LYS A 13 -4.19 0.80 -42.82
CA LYS A 13 -5.36 0.74 -41.91
C LYS A 13 -5.92 -0.67 -41.84
N VAL A 14 -6.11 -1.33 -42.95
CA VAL A 14 -6.64 -2.70 -42.99
C VAL A 14 -5.67 -3.68 -42.35
N SER A 15 -4.40 -3.66 -42.75
CA SER A 15 -3.37 -4.54 -42.17
C SER A 15 -3.17 -4.31 -40.68
N TYR A 16 -3.23 -3.06 -40.20
CA TYR A 16 -3.11 -2.76 -38.79
C TYR A 16 -4.34 -3.21 -37.98
N LEU A 17 -5.56 -3.07 -38.55
CA LEU A 17 -6.78 -3.58 -37.97
C LEU A 17 -6.76 -5.09 -37.83
N ASP A 18 -6.36 -5.79 -38.90
CA ASP A 18 -6.26 -7.25 -38.90
C ASP A 18 -5.22 -7.75 -37.91
N TYR A 19 -4.07 -7.07 -37.83
CA TYR A 19 -3.06 -7.36 -36.84
C TYR A 19 -3.61 -7.11 -35.42
N ALA A 20 -4.24 -5.96 -35.18
CA ALA A 20 -4.81 -5.63 -33.87
C ALA A 20 -5.88 -6.64 -33.45
N MET A 21 -6.79 -7.02 -34.35
CA MET A 21 -7.80 -8.05 -34.10
C MET A 21 -7.17 -9.40 -33.77
N SER A 22 -6.18 -9.80 -34.55
CA SER A 22 -5.42 -11.06 -34.31
C SER A 22 -4.75 -11.06 -32.93
N VAL A 23 -4.13 -9.94 -32.49
CA VAL A 23 -3.48 -9.83 -31.19
C VAL A 23 -4.50 -9.80 -30.06
N ILE A 24 -5.60 -9.07 -30.19
CA ILE A 24 -6.64 -8.92 -29.18
C ILE A 24 -7.33 -10.26 -28.94
N ILE A 25 -7.88 -10.90 -30.00
CA ILE A 25 -8.70 -12.12 -29.87
C ILE A 25 -7.84 -13.38 -29.84
N GLY A 26 -6.76 -13.42 -30.63
CA GLY A 26 -5.99 -14.63 -30.91
C GLY A 26 -4.73 -14.81 -30.05
N ARG A 27 -4.35 -13.85 -29.18
CA ARG A 27 -3.05 -13.93 -28.50
C ARG A 27 -3.05 -13.44 -27.05
N ALA A 28 -3.43 -12.16 -26.82
CA ALA A 28 -3.07 -11.47 -25.56
C ALA A 28 -4.12 -11.58 -24.47
N LEU A 29 -5.40 -11.68 -24.83
CA LEU A 29 -6.51 -11.62 -23.88
C LEU A 29 -7.11 -13.01 -23.60
N PRO A 30 -7.56 -13.27 -22.35
CA PRO A 30 -8.22 -14.51 -21.98
C PRO A 30 -9.69 -14.52 -22.42
N ASP A 31 -10.22 -15.70 -22.72
CA ASP A 31 -11.66 -15.91 -22.89
C ASP A 31 -12.32 -15.97 -21.50
N ILE A 32 -13.48 -15.35 -21.36
CA ILE A 32 -14.19 -15.28 -20.07
C ILE A 32 -14.65 -16.64 -19.56
N ARG A 33 -14.88 -17.60 -20.46
CA ARG A 33 -15.46 -18.91 -20.16
C ARG A 33 -14.46 -19.85 -19.49
N ASP A 34 -13.22 -19.94 -20.01
CA ASP A 34 -12.18 -20.84 -19.48
C ASP A 34 -10.97 -20.08 -18.86
N GLY A 35 -10.92 -18.76 -19.02
CA GLY A 35 -9.85 -17.93 -18.45
C GLY A 35 -8.48 -18.11 -19.13
N LEU A 36 -8.43 -18.77 -20.30
CA LEU A 36 -7.20 -19.12 -20.97
C LEU A 36 -6.94 -18.26 -22.21
N LYS A 37 -5.67 -17.97 -22.44
CA LYS A 37 -5.20 -17.49 -23.74
C LYS A 37 -5.13 -18.65 -24.74
N PRO A 38 -5.19 -18.40 -26.05
CA PRO A 38 -5.15 -19.47 -27.05
C PRO A 38 -3.96 -20.43 -26.92
N VAL A 39 -2.75 -19.91 -26.66
CA VAL A 39 -1.56 -20.76 -26.50
C VAL A 39 -1.67 -21.67 -25.26
N GLN A 40 -2.21 -21.18 -24.16
CA GLN A 40 -2.41 -21.95 -22.93
C GLN A 40 -3.42 -23.09 -23.15
N ARG A 41 -4.55 -22.75 -23.80
CA ARG A 41 -5.59 -23.73 -24.15
C ARG A 41 -5.03 -24.83 -25.04
N ARG A 42 -4.23 -24.50 -26.03
CA ARG A 42 -3.59 -25.44 -26.95
C ARG A 42 -2.60 -26.37 -26.25
N ILE A 43 -1.81 -25.84 -25.29
CA ILE A 43 -0.89 -26.64 -24.50
C ILE A 43 -1.66 -27.68 -23.67
N LEU A 44 -2.67 -27.25 -22.89
CA LEU A 44 -3.46 -28.17 -22.05
C LEU A 44 -4.19 -29.22 -22.88
N TYR A 45 -4.78 -28.80 -24.02
CA TYR A 45 -5.47 -29.72 -24.91
C TYR A 45 -4.51 -30.73 -25.57
N ALA A 46 -3.34 -30.30 -26.01
CA ALA A 46 -2.32 -31.20 -26.56
C ALA A 46 -1.85 -32.22 -25.52
N MET A 47 -1.57 -31.78 -24.30
CA MET A 47 -1.18 -32.66 -23.18
C MET A 47 -2.28 -33.69 -22.86
N PHE A 48 -3.53 -33.29 -22.89
CA PHE A 48 -4.67 -34.17 -22.68
C PHE A 48 -4.79 -35.22 -23.78
N LYS A 49 -4.67 -34.83 -25.05
CA LYS A 49 -4.71 -35.74 -26.23
C LYS A 49 -3.55 -36.76 -26.20
N GLU A 50 -2.38 -36.37 -25.73
CA GLU A 50 -1.23 -37.28 -25.55
C GLU A 50 -1.35 -38.14 -24.28
N GLY A 51 -2.44 -37.97 -23.49
CA GLY A 51 -2.68 -38.75 -22.28
C GLY A 51 -1.74 -38.45 -21.13
N LEU A 52 -1.18 -37.22 -21.09
CA LEU A 52 -0.25 -36.77 -20.04
C LEU A 52 -1.02 -36.30 -18.79
N LEU A 53 -1.81 -37.19 -18.22
CA LEU A 53 -2.65 -36.92 -17.05
C LEU A 53 -1.84 -36.92 -15.76
N SER A 54 -2.39 -36.36 -14.69
CA SER A 54 -1.76 -36.21 -13.37
C SER A 54 -1.31 -37.55 -12.74
N ASN A 55 -1.97 -38.64 -13.07
CA ASN A 55 -1.65 -40.00 -12.60
C ASN A 55 -0.70 -40.77 -13.54
N LYS A 56 -0.21 -40.15 -14.60
CA LYS A 56 0.73 -40.76 -15.56
C LYS A 56 2.15 -40.29 -15.29
N LYS A 57 3.10 -40.94 -16.00
CA LYS A 57 4.51 -40.51 -15.94
C LYS A 57 4.70 -39.15 -16.57
N TYR A 58 5.69 -38.42 -16.10
CA TYR A 58 6.13 -37.20 -16.74
C TYR A 58 6.66 -37.45 -18.15
N SER A 59 6.44 -36.51 -19.04
CA SER A 59 6.97 -36.49 -20.41
C SER A 59 7.88 -35.27 -20.60
N LYS A 60 8.90 -35.40 -21.46
CA LYS A 60 9.79 -34.31 -21.80
C LYS A 60 8.98 -33.14 -22.36
N CYS A 61 9.22 -31.90 -21.87
CA CYS A 61 8.58 -30.70 -22.37
C CYS A 61 8.83 -30.52 -23.89
N ALA A 62 9.95 -31.02 -24.40
CA ALA A 62 10.24 -31.06 -25.84
C ALA A 62 9.15 -31.77 -26.66
N GLY A 63 8.60 -32.87 -26.15
CA GLY A 63 7.49 -33.59 -26.81
C GLY A 63 6.22 -32.76 -26.84
N VAL A 64 5.87 -32.15 -25.71
CA VAL A 64 4.68 -31.27 -25.60
C VAL A 64 4.80 -30.07 -26.54
N VAL A 65 5.93 -29.36 -26.50
CA VAL A 65 6.19 -28.20 -27.37
C VAL A 65 6.11 -28.59 -28.84
N GLY A 66 6.75 -29.72 -29.21
CA GLY A 66 6.72 -30.24 -30.57
C GLY A 66 5.30 -30.57 -31.04
N GLU A 67 4.48 -31.22 -30.23
CA GLU A 67 3.09 -31.57 -30.53
C GLU A 67 2.22 -30.30 -30.70
N VAL A 68 2.37 -29.32 -29.83
CA VAL A 68 1.65 -28.04 -29.93
C VAL A 68 2.03 -27.27 -31.18
N LEU A 69 3.31 -27.19 -31.53
CA LEU A 69 3.77 -26.53 -32.76
C LEU A 69 3.29 -27.25 -34.02
N LYS A 70 3.36 -28.58 -34.01
CA LYS A 70 2.98 -29.42 -35.16
C LYS A 70 1.50 -29.31 -35.45
N LYS A 71 0.62 -29.32 -34.46
CA LYS A 71 -0.82 -29.47 -34.69
C LYS A 71 -1.65 -28.19 -34.43
N TYR A 72 -1.20 -27.28 -33.52
CA TYR A 72 -2.12 -26.23 -33.03
C TYR A 72 -1.58 -24.81 -33.10
N HIS A 73 -0.26 -24.58 -32.95
CA HIS A 73 0.27 -23.24 -32.73
C HIS A 73 1.48 -22.96 -33.66
N PRO A 74 1.28 -22.42 -34.87
CA PRO A 74 2.34 -22.24 -35.88
C PRO A 74 3.20 -21.00 -35.57
N HIS A 75 3.76 -20.89 -34.37
CA HIS A 75 4.64 -19.80 -33.92
C HIS A 75 5.91 -20.38 -33.28
N GLY A 76 6.81 -19.53 -32.82
CA GLY A 76 8.09 -19.99 -32.25
C GLY A 76 7.95 -20.91 -31.02
N ASP A 77 8.85 -21.87 -30.92
CA ASP A 77 8.94 -22.85 -29.82
C ASP A 77 9.13 -22.19 -28.44
N THR A 78 9.91 -21.13 -28.40
CA THR A 78 10.15 -20.34 -27.16
C THR A 78 8.85 -19.82 -26.56
N ALA A 79 7.93 -19.28 -27.41
CA ALA A 79 6.67 -18.74 -26.93
C ALA A 79 5.77 -19.82 -26.31
N VAL A 80 5.76 -21.03 -26.89
CA VAL A 80 5.03 -22.17 -26.36
C VAL A 80 5.64 -22.65 -25.06
N TYR A 81 6.98 -22.78 -25.03
CA TYR A 81 7.68 -23.25 -23.84
C TYR A 81 7.55 -22.27 -22.67
N ASP A 82 7.71 -20.97 -22.91
CA ASP A 82 7.52 -19.93 -21.89
C ASP A 82 6.12 -19.92 -21.30
N ALA A 83 5.10 -20.15 -22.16
CA ALA A 83 3.72 -20.28 -21.68
C ALA A 83 3.53 -21.54 -20.82
N LEU A 84 4.10 -22.67 -21.24
CA LEU A 84 4.10 -23.92 -20.47
C LEU A 84 4.77 -23.75 -19.11
N VAL A 85 5.96 -23.14 -19.10
CA VAL A 85 6.73 -22.85 -17.87
C VAL A 85 5.90 -22.01 -16.89
N ARG A 86 5.27 -20.94 -17.35
CA ARG A 86 4.43 -20.07 -16.49
C ARG A 86 3.25 -20.82 -15.87
N LEU A 87 2.66 -21.78 -16.59
CA LEU A 87 1.56 -22.60 -16.07
C LEU A 87 2.00 -23.59 -14.99
N ALA A 88 3.31 -23.85 -14.85
CA ALA A 88 3.89 -24.74 -13.87
C ALA A 88 4.48 -23.99 -12.65
N GLN A 89 4.70 -22.68 -12.75
CA GLN A 89 5.33 -21.88 -11.69
C GLN A 89 4.34 -21.54 -10.57
N ASP A 90 4.63 -22.00 -9.35
CA ASP A 90 3.79 -21.79 -8.15
C ASP A 90 3.83 -20.35 -7.61
N PHE A 91 4.86 -19.58 -7.97
CA PHE A 91 4.96 -18.14 -7.66
C PHE A 91 4.26 -17.25 -8.72
N ASN A 92 3.86 -17.80 -9.87
CA ASN A 92 3.10 -17.13 -10.92
C ASN A 92 1.61 -17.49 -10.92
N MET A 93 1.31 -18.78 -10.68
CA MET A 93 -0.05 -19.31 -10.69
C MET A 93 -0.48 -19.59 -9.26
N ARG A 94 -1.64 -19.08 -8.87
CA ARG A 94 -2.21 -19.38 -7.54
C ARG A 94 -2.58 -20.88 -7.44
N TYR A 95 -3.04 -21.43 -8.57
CA TYR A 95 -3.33 -22.87 -8.76
C TYR A 95 -2.66 -23.33 -10.06
N PRO A 96 -1.43 -23.87 -10.00
CA PRO A 96 -0.71 -24.35 -11.18
C PRO A 96 -1.52 -25.36 -11.99
N LEU A 97 -1.50 -25.22 -13.31
CA LEU A 97 -2.22 -26.12 -14.26
C LEU A 97 -1.32 -27.22 -14.80
N ILE A 98 -0.02 -27.08 -14.66
CA ILE A 98 0.98 -28.05 -15.09
C ILE A 98 1.80 -28.45 -13.87
N ASP A 99 2.00 -29.75 -13.74
CA ASP A 99 2.92 -30.37 -12.78
C ASP A 99 4.25 -30.58 -13.48
N GLY A 100 5.27 -29.83 -13.06
CA GLY A 100 6.58 -29.81 -13.70
C GLY A 100 7.64 -30.52 -12.87
N GLN A 101 8.55 -31.23 -13.53
CA GLN A 101 9.73 -31.83 -12.91
C GLN A 101 11.00 -31.30 -13.54
N GLY A 102 11.90 -30.76 -12.72
CA GLY A 102 13.13 -30.09 -13.15
C GLY A 102 13.15 -28.62 -12.77
N ASN A 103 14.01 -27.84 -13.42
CA ASN A 103 14.11 -26.39 -13.17
C ASN A 103 13.17 -25.61 -14.10
N PHE A 104 12.09 -25.08 -13.53
CA PHE A 104 11.11 -24.22 -14.19
C PHE A 104 11.32 -22.72 -13.88
N GLY A 105 12.54 -22.34 -13.49
CA GLY A 105 12.86 -20.97 -13.07
C GLY A 105 12.61 -20.74 -11.59
N SER A 106 12.93 -19.54 -11.12
CA SER A 106 12.77 -19.14 -9.73
C SER A 106 12.21 -17.73 -9.59
N ILE A 107 11.80 -17.37 -8.37
CA ILE A 107 11.39 -16.02 -8.02
C ILE A 107 12.56 -15.00 -8.12
N ASP A 108 13.79 -15.49 -8.18
CA ASP A 108 15.00 -14.69 -8.41
C ASP A 108 15.13 -14.24 -9.87
N GLY A 109 14.27 -14.77 -10.75
CA GLY A 109 14.27 -14.47 -12.17
C GLY A 109 15.22 -15.35 -12.98
N ASP A 110 15.69 -16.46 -12.39
CA ASP A 110 16.42 -17.46 -13.15
C ASP A 110 15.52 -18.04 -14.24
N PRO A 111 16.02 -18.21 -15.47
CA PRO A 111 15.24 -18.81 -16.53
C PRO A 111 15.04 -20.32 -16.28
N ALA A 112 13.95 -20.85 -16.81
CA ALA A 112 13.78 -22.30 -16.83
C ALA A 112 14.90 -22.98 -17.65
N ALA A 113 15.24 -24.19 -17.25
CA ALA A 113 16.16 -25.01 -18.05
C ALA A 113 15.57 -25.29 -19.44
N ALA A 114 16.41 -25.54 -20.44
CA ALA A 114 15.94 -25.84 -21.78
C ALA A 114 14.94 -27.02 -21.79
N TYR A 115 13.91 -26.94 -22.65
CA TYR A 115 12.77 -27.89 -22.67
C TYR A 115 13.14 -29.36 -22.86
N ARG A 116 14.36 -29.67 -23.33
CA ARG A 116 14.89 -31.03 -23.41
C ARG A 116 15.27 -31.64 -22.06
N TYR A 117 15.45 -30.81 -21.02
CA TYR A 117 15.80 -31.25 -19.66
C TYR A 117 14.59 -31.28 -18.72
N THR A 118 13.62 -30.44 -18.93
CA THR A 118 12.40 -30.37 -18.10
C THR A 118 11.36 -31.40 -18.54
N GLU A 119 10.54 -31.82 -17.61
CA GLU A 119 9.45 -32.79 -17.85
C GLU A 119 8.15 -32.20 -17.26
N ALA A 120 7.02 -32.54 -17.87
CA ALA A 120 5.73 -32.03 -17.45
C ALA A 120 4.61 -33.07 -17.64
N ARG A 121 3.56 -32.88 -16.85
CA ARG A 121 2.25 -33.54 -17.02
C ARG A 121 1.15 -32.56 -16.57
N LEU A 122 -0.11 -32.85 -16.84
CA LEU A 122 -1.22 -32.05 -16.35
C LEU A 122 -1.27 -32.11 -14.81
N ALA A 123 -1.50 -30.97 -14.17
CA ALA A 123 -1.89 -30.94 -12.78
C ALA A 123 -3.33 -31.44 -12.62
N LYS A 124 -3.69 -31.97 -11.47
CA LYS A 124 -5.02 -32.56 -11.24
C LYS A 124 -6.16 -31.57 -11.50
N ILE A 125 -5.99 -30.30 -11.11
CA ILE A 125 -6.98 -29.24 -11.37
C ILE A 125 -7.16 -28.93 -12.86
N ALA A 126 -6.13 -29.14 -13.70
CA ALA A 126 -6.23 -28.94 -15.14
C ALA A 126 -7.08 -30.03 -15.82
N GLU A 127 -7.19 -31.23 -15.25
CA GLU A 127 -8.11 -32.27 -15.75
C GLU A 127 -9.57 -31.84 -15.58
N ASP A 128 -9.91 -31.10 -14.51
CA ASP A 128 -11.24 -30.54 -14.29
C ASP A 128 -11.57 -29.37 -15.26
N LEU A 129 -10.54 -28.72 -15.87
CA LEU A 129 -10.76 -27.78 -16.97
C LEU A 129 -11.13 -28.50 -18.28
N LEU A 130 -10.65 -29.70 -18.46
CA LEU A 130 -10.83 -30.53 -19.69
C LEU A 130 -11.94 -31.58 -19.53
N ALA A 131 -12.54 -31.68 -18.35
CA ALA A 131 -13.56 -32.69 -18.06
C ALA A 131 -14.73 -32.62 -19.04
N ASP A 132 -15.13 -33.78 -19.54
CA ASP A 132 -16.25 -33.93 -20.47
C ASP A 132 -16.04 -33.30 -21.89
N ILE A 133 -14.80 -32.98 -22.30
CA ILE A 133 -14.50 -32.36 -23.60
C ILE A 133 -14.88 -33.29 -24.79
N ASP A 134 -14.89 -34.56 -24.56
CA ASP A 134 -15.28 -35.61 -25.53
C ASP A 134 -16.81 -35.82 -25.62
N LYS A 135 -17.60 -35.08 -24.86
CA LYS A 135 -19.06 -35.15 -24.80
C LYS A 135 -19.75 -34.00 -25.54
N GLU A 136 -19.15 -33.47 -26.58
CA GLU A 136 -19.69 -32.35 -27.37
C GLU A 136 -20.09 -31.11 -26.55
N THR A 137 -19.43 -30.91 -25.43
CA THR A 137 -19.71 -29.81 -24.49
C THR A 137 -19.27 -28.45 -25.02
N VAL A 138 -18.29 -28.43 -25.92
CA VAL A 138 -17.72 -27.25 -26.56
C VAL A 138 -17.64 -27.40 -28.05
N ASP A 139 -17.52 -26.27 -28.77
CA ASP A 139 -17.34 -26.27 -30.20
C ASP A 139 -15.88 -26.42 -30.56
N PHE A 140 -15.64 -27.09 -31.68
CA PHE A 140 -14.32 -27.27 -32.26
C PHE A 140 -14.21 -26.46 -33.57
N LYS A 141 -13.00 -26.10 -33.93
CA LYS A 141 -12.68 -25.49 -35.24
C LYS A 141 -11.48 -26.21 -35.84
N SER A 142 -11.33 -26.13 -37.14
CA SER A 142 -10.12 -26.59 -37.80
C SER A 142 -8.89 -25.86 -37.28
N ASN A 143 -7.78 -26.57 -37.17
CA ASN A 143 -6.49 -25.97 -36.85
C ASN A 143 -5.98 -25.14 -38.06
N PHE A 144 -4.75 -24.61 -37.95
CA PHE A 144 -4.18 -23.69 -38.96
C PHE A 144 -3.94 -24.32 -40.33
N ASP A 145 -3.81 -25.64 -40.47
CA ASP A 145 -3.57 -26.37 -41.71
C ASP A 145 -4.71 -27.31 -42.07
N GLU A 146 -5.85 -27.24 -41.41
CA GLU A 146 -7.06 -28.02 -41.61
C GLU A 146 -6.90 -29.55 -41.46
N THR A 147 -5.79 -30.02 -40.86
CA THR A 147 -5.50 -31.45 -40.66
C THR A 147 -6.14 -32.04 -39.43
N THR A 148 -6.48 -31.23 -38.44
CA THR A 148 -7.10 -31.63 -37.17
C THR A 148 -7.98 -30.52 -36.61
N GLU A 149 -8.69 -30.81 -35.54
CA GLU A 149 -9.54 -29.85 -34.84
C GLU A 149 -8.99 -29.46 -33.49
N GLU A 150 -9.22 -28.20 -33.10
CA GLU A 150 -8.92 -27.65 -31.76
C GLU A 150 -10.17 -27.09 -31.13
N PRO A 151 -10.32 -27.17 -29.78
CA PRO A 151 -11.47 -26.62 -29.11
C PRO A 151 -11.40 -25.09 -29.08
N LEU A 152 -12.54 -24.42 -29.34
CA LEU A 152 -12.67 -22.96 -29.19
C LEU A 152 -12.46 -22.50 -27.74
N VAL A 153 -12.92 -23.33 -26.78
CA VAL A 153 -12.84 -23.07 -25.35
C VAL A 153 -12.86 -24.41 -24.60
N LEU A 154 -12.31 -24.51 -23.42
CA LEU A 154 -12.39 -25.72 -22.60
C LEU A 154 -13.67 -25.73 -21.75
N PRO A 155 -14.27 -26.93 -21.48
CA PRO A 155 -15.53 -27.06 -20.73
C PRO A 155 -15.44 -26.69 -19.24
N SER A 156 -14.39 -26.18 -18.82
CA SER A 156 -13.96 -25.73 -17.50
C SER A 156 -14.97 -25.86 -16.34
N ARG A 157 -14.76 -26.82 -15.44
CA ARG A 157 -15.51 -26.90 -14.18
C ARG A 157 -14.98 -25.90 -13.13
N VAL A 158 -13.78 -25.39 -13.34
CA VAL A 158 -13.04 -24.50 -12.43
C VAL A 158 -13.13 -23.06 -12.95
N PRO A 159 -13.43 -22.05 -12.11
CA PRO A 159 -13.48 -20.64 -12.49
C PRO A 159 -12.08 -20.03 -12.70
N ASN A 160 -11.33 -20.61 -13.64
CA ASN A 160 -9.89 -20.38 -13.81
C ASN A 160 -9.52 -18.90 -14.05
N LEU A 161 -10.38 -18.11 -14.73
CA LEU A 161 -10.11 -16.70 -15.00
C LEU A 161 -9.87 -15.91 -13.69
N ILE A 162 -10.65 -16.19 -12.66
CA ILE A 162 -10.60 -15.44 -11.41
C ILE A 162 -9.62 -16.07 -10.42
N ILE A 163 -9.57 -17.41 -10.33
CA ILE A 163 -8.68 -18.04 -9.35
C ILE A 163 -7.19 -17.90 -9.70
N ASN A 164 -6.85 -17.90 -10.99
CA ASN A 164 -5.47 -17.73 -11.45
C ASN A 164 -5.18 -16.34 -12.02
N GLY A 165 -6.22 -15.57 -12.33
CA GLY A 165 -6.06 -14.28 -12.98
C GLY A 165 -5.51 -14.39 -14.41
N SER A 166 -5.23 -13.25 -15.01
CA SER A 166 -4.56 -13.16 -16.31
C SER A 166 -3.96 -11.79 -16.51
N ALA A 167 -2.72 -11.72 -16.97
CA ALA A 167 -2.09 -10.47 -17.38
C ALA A 167 -1.72 -10.53 -18.87
N GLY A 168 -2.00 -9.47 -19.64
CA GLY A 168 -1.71 -9.42 -21.07
C GLY A 168 -1.80 -8.02 -21.64
N ILE A 169 -0.95 -7.72 -22.61
CA ILE A 169 -0.92 -6.44 -23.31
C ILE A 169 -1.31 -6.69 -24.76
N ALA A 170 -2.41 -6.10 -25.19
CA ALA A 170 -2.89 -6.12 -26.56
C ALA A 170 -2.72 -4.73 -27.21
N VAL A 171 -3.17 -4.59 -28.45
CA VAL A 171 -3.13 -3.29 -29.14
C VAL A 171 -4.23 -2.38 -28.57
N GLY A 172 -3.80 -1.26 -27.96
CA GLY A 172 -4.69 -0.26 -27.40
C GLY A 172 -5.37 -0.64 -26.08
N MET A 173 -5.13 -1.83 -25.53
CA MET A 173 -5.73 -2.29 -24.28
C MET A 173 -4.86 -3.32 -23.56
N ALA A 174 -5.07 -3.45 -22.25
CA ALA A 174 -4.39 -4.44 -21.42
C ALA A 174 -5.38 -5.09 -20.45
N THR A 175 -5.11 -6.32 -20.08
CA THR A 175 -5.76 -7.03 -18.99
C THR A 175 -4.78 -7.29 -17.87
N ASN A 176 -5.24 -7.16 -16.64
CA ASN A 176 -4.47 -7.49 -15.43
C ASN A 176 -5.45 -7.92 -14.33
N ILE A 177 -5.94 -9.15 -14.45
CA ILE A 177 -6.90 -9.74 -13.53
C ILE A 177 -6.09 -10.42 -12.42
N PRO A 178 -6.23 -10.02 -11.16
CA PRO A 178 -5.51 -10.65 -10.06
C PRO A 178 -6.07 -12.05 -9.75
N PRO A 179 -5.24 -12.96 -9.25
CA PRO A 179 -5.69 -14.25 -8.74
C PRO A 179 -6.49 -14.11 -7.44
N HIS A 180 -7.36 -15.11 -7.15
CA HIS A 180 -8.21 -15.14 -5.97
C HIS A 180 -8.23 -16.52 -5.32
N ASN A 181 -8.65 -16.57 -4.07
CA ASN A 181 -8.82 -17.82 -3.35
C ASN A 181 -9.99 -18.63 -3.91
N LEU A 182 -9.75 -19.91 -4.23
CA LEU A 182 -10.74 -20.81 -4.81
C LEU A 182 -11.96 -21.01 -3.91
N GLY A 183 -11.74 -21.17 -2.60
CA GLY A 183 -12.81 -21.35 -1.64
C GLY A 183 -13.77 -20.16 -1.62
N GLU A 184 -13.22 -18.93 -1.55
CA GLU A 184 -14.00 -17.68 -1.57
C GLU A 184 -14.78 -17.51 -2.89
N ILE A 185 -14.15 -17.78 -4.02
CA ILE A 185 -14.80 -17.66 -5.34
C ILE A 185 -15.91 -18.70 -5.49
N THR A 186 -15.68 -19.94 -5.02
CA THR A 186 -16.71 -20.97 -5.06
C THR A 186 -17.90 -20.60 -4.20
N ASP A 187 -17.68 -20.09 -2.98
CA ASP A 187 -18.77 -19.65 -2.10
C ASP A 187 -19.55 -18.48 -2.73
N GLY A 188 -18.85 -17.53 -3.37
CA GLY A 188 -19.48 -16.44 -4.12
C GLY A 188 -20.31 -16.93 -5.32
N LEU A 189 -19.84 -17.95 -6.06
CA LEU A 189 -20.56 -18.57 -7.16
C LEU A 189 -21.83 -19.30 -6.67
N VAL A 190 -21.73 -20.03 -5.57
CA VAL A 190 -22.89 -20.69 -4.95
C VAL A 190 -23.91 -19.66 -4.48
N MET A 191 -23.47 -18.57 -3.85
CA MET A 191 -24.36 -17.46 -3.44
C MET A 191 -25.10 -16.83 -4.63
N LEU A 192 -24.41 -16.62 -5.75
CA LEU A 192 -25.01 -16.10 -6.99
C LEU A 192 -25.94 -17.11 -7.67
N LEU A 193 -25.66 -18.40 -7.56
CA LEU A 193 -26.51 -19.47 -8.10
C LEU A 193 -27.83 -19.56 -7.32
N ASP A 194 -27.76 -19.37 -5.98
CA ASP A 194 -28.93 -19.36 -5.10
C ASP A 194 -29.76 -18.07 -5.24
N ASN A 195 -29.08 -16.91 -5.42
CA ASN A 195 -29.74 -15.62 -5.63
C ASN A 195 -28.98 -14.78 -6.68
N PRO A 196 -29.41 -14.75 -7.95
CA PRO A 196 -28.78 -13.97 -9.03
C PRO A 196 -28.78 -12.45 -8.77
N GLU A 197 -29.68 -11.94 -7.92
CA GLU A 197 -29.77 -10.51 -7.57
C GLU A 197 -28.86 -10.09 -6.42
N THR A 198 -28.05 -11.00 -5.88
CA THR A 198 -27.09 -10.71 -4.80
C THR A 198 -26.29 -9.44 -5.12
N ALA A 199 -26.27 -8.49 -4.18
CA ALA A 199 -25.52 -7.26 -4.32
C ALA A 199 -23.99 -7.52 -4.28
N ILE A 200 -23.22 -6.63 -4.88
CA ILE A 200 -21.76 -6.80 -4.90
C ILE A 200 -21.14 -6.71 -3.51
N ASN A 201 -21.74 -5.91 -2.62
CA ASN A 201 -21.28 -5.79 -1.24
C ASN A 201 -21.45 -7.10 -0.46
N ASP A 202 -22.51 -7.85 -0.72
CA ASP A 202 -22.73 -9.16 -0.11
C ASP A 202 -21.71 -10.18 -0.62
N LEU A 203 -21.39 -10.13 -1.93
CA LEU A 203 -20.32 -10.94 -2.51
C LEU A 203 -18.95 -10.62 -1.89
N MET A 204 -18.68 -9.35 -1.58
CA MET A 204 -17.45 -8.93 -0.92
C MET A 204 -17.36 -9.42 0.53
N GLY A 205 -18.46 -9.73 1.16
CA GLY A 205 -18.50 -10.41 2.46
C GLY A 205 -17.85 -11.80 2.42
N VAL A 206 -17.91 -12.46 1.26
CA VAL A 206 -17.36 -13.80 1.02
C VAL A 206 -16.04 -13.73 0.24
N ILE A 207 -16.00 -12.98 -0.87
CA ILE A 207 -14.81 -12.76 -1.71
C ILE A 207 -14.11 -11.49 -1.21
N LYS A 208 -13.17 -11.66 -0.29
CA LYS A 208 -12.55 -10.54 0.42
C LYS A 208 -11.64 -9.69 -0.47
N GLY A 209 -10.99 -10.27 -1.46
CA GLY A 209 -10.04 -9.58 -2.32
C GLY A 209 -9.12 -10.53 -3.08
N PRO A 210 -8.17 -10.00 -3.86
CA PRO A 210 -7.12 -10.78 -4.51
C PRO A 210 -6.35 -11.65 -3.51
N ASP A 211 -5.87 -12.81 -3.97
CA ASP A 211 -5.08 -13.76 -3.21
C ASP A 211 -3.88 -14.19 -4.06
N PHE A 212 -2.75 -13.53 -3.84
CA PHE A 212 -1.55 -13.73 -4.66
C PHE A 212 -0.78 -14.98 -4.25
N PRO A 213 -0.16 -15.71 -5.20
CA PRO A 213 0.62 -16.90 -4.91
C PRO A 213 1.81 -16.63 -3.99
N THR A 214 2.39 -15.43 -4.05
CA THR A 214 3.54 -15.00 -3.23
C THR A 214 3.14 -14.40 -1.88
N GLY A 215 1.85 -14.39 -1.52
CA GLY A 215 1.36 -13.79 -0.29
C GLY A 215 1.39 -12.28 -0.30
N GLY A 216 2.01 -11.68 0.72
CA GLY A 216 2.08 -10.24 0.92
C GLY A 216 0.83 -9.65 1.59
N ILE A 217 0.83 -8.34 1.75
CA ILE A 217 -0.22 -7.60 2.45
C ILE A 217 -0.82 -6.55 1.50
N ILE A 218 -2.12 -6.63 1.25
CA ILE A 218 -2.85 -5.57 0.53
C ILE A 218 -3.21 -4.47 1.52
N HIS A 219 -2.76 -3.25 1.23
CA HIS A 219 -3.06 -2.06 2.01
C HIS A 219 -4.28 -1.33 1.45
N GLY A 220 -5.36 -1.34 2.24
CA GLY A 220 -6.61 -0.67 1.93
C GLY A 220 -7.58 -1.50 1.09
N ALA A 221 -8.87 -1.34 1.34
CA ALA A 221 -9.93 -2.04 0.62
C ALA A 221 -10.53 -1.23 -0.53
N GLU A 222 -10.28 0.08 -0.61
CA GLU A 222 -10.91 0.98 -1.59
C GLU A 222 -10.67 0.54 -3.04
N GLY A 223 -9.41 0.24 -3.38
CA GLY A 223 -9.07 -0.22 -4.73
C GLY A 223 -9.68 -1.58 -5.09
N ILE A 224 -9.96 -2.45 -4.10
CA ILE A 224 -10.69 -3.71 -4.30
C ILE A 224 -12.17 -3.41 -4.59
N VAL A 225 -12.78 -2.52 -3.79
CA VAL A 225 -14.18 -2.08 -3.97
C VAL A 225 -14.37 -1.49 -5.36
N ASP A 226 -13.49 -0.60 -5.79
CA ASP A 226 -13.52 0.00 -7.12
C ASP A 226 -13.40 -1.05 -8.23
N ALA A 227 -12.42 -1.96 -8.10
CA ALA A 227 -12.21 -3.02 -9.07
C ALA A 227 -13.43 -3.93 -9.20
N TYR A 228 -14.05 -4.33 -8.10
CA TYR A 228 -15.19 -5.24 -8.11
C TYR A 228 -16.46 -4.58 -8.66
N ASN A 229 -16.62 -3.27 -8.45
CA ASN A 229 -17.77 -2.51 -8.97
C ASN A 229 -17.60 -2.11 -10.44
N THR A 230 -16.40 -1.73 -10.87
CA THR A 230 -16.17 -1.12 -12.18
C THR A 230 -15.34 -1.97 -13.14
N GLY A 231 -14.64 -2.98 -12.65
CA GLY A 231 -13.63 -3.74 -13.37
C GLY A 231 -12.26 -3.07 -13.39
N ARG A 232 -12.07 -1.94 -12.70
CA ARG A 232 -10.78 -1.23 -12.60
C ARG A 232 -10.54 -0.77 -11.16
N GLY A 233 -9.31 -0.92 -10.68
CA GLY A 233 -8.91 -0.45 -9.36
C GLY A 233 -7.40 -0.45 -9.20
N LEU A 234 -6.92 0.24 -8.17
CA LEU A 234 -5.52 0.29 -7.81
C LEU A 234 -5.37 -0.19 -6.37
N ILE A 235 -4.57 -1.22 -6.16
CA ILE A 235 -4.25 -1.73 -4.82
C ILE A 235 -2.75 -1.61 -4.57
N LYS A 236 -2.39 -1.28 -3.32
CA LYS A 236 -1.00 -1.30 -2.85
C LYS A 236 -0.74 -2.67 -2.22
N VAL A 237 0.30 -3.33 -2.66
CA VAL A 237 0.73 -4.63 -2.13
C VAL A 237 2.10 -4.46 -1.50
N ARG A 238 2.23 -4.81 -0.22
CA ARG A 238 3.49 -4.76 0.55
C ARG A 238 4.05 -6.16 0.76
N ALA A 239 5.37 -6.21 0.78
CA ALA A 239 6.11 -7.36 1.30
C ALA A 239 5.77 -7.58 2.77
N LYS A 240 5.69 -8.84 3.19
CA LYS A 240 5.56 -9.18 4.60
C LYS A 240 6.94 -9.20 5.23
N ALA A 241 7.14 -8.34 6.21
CA ALA A 241 8.38 -8.23 6.94
C ALA A 241 8.12 -8.28 8.44
N ARG A 242 9.06 -8.81 9.20
CA ARG A 242 9.04 -8.85 10.66
C ARG A 242 10.35 -8.33 11.21
N ILE A 243 10.31 -7.74 12.40
CA ILE A 243 11.48 -7.28 13.12
C ILE A 243 11.86 -8.35 14.14
N GLU A 244 13.09 -8.85 14.06
CA GLU A 244 13.65 -9.81 15.00
C GLU A 244 14.75 -9.13 15.82
N GLN A 245 14.72 -9.32 17.15
CA GLN A 245 15.77 -8.83 18.04
C GLN A 245 16.91 -9.85 18.14
N GLU A 246 18.14 -9.37 17.96
CA GLU A 246 19.31 -10.21 18.17
C GLU A 246 19.69 -10.34 19.64
N TYR A 247 20.29 -11.48 19.98
CA TYR A 247 20.78 -11.77 21.33
C TYR A 247 21.81 -10.72 21.87
N ARG A 248 22.42 -9.94 20.97
CA ARG A 248 23.42 -8.89 21.28
C ARG A 248 22.84 -7.46 21.26
N GLY A 249 21.52 -7.32 21.19
CA GLY A 249 20.84 -6.02 21.25
C GLY A 249 20.82 -5.25 19.93
N GLY A 250 20.91 -5.93 18.80
CA GLY A 250 20.61 -5.42 17.44
C GLY A 250 19.21 -5.82 17.01
N GLU A 251 18.68 -5.14 16.02
CA GLU A 251 17.44 -5.48 15.34
C GLU A 251 17.72 -5.87 13.89
N ASN A 252 16.97 -6.86 13.38
CA ASN A 252 17.03 -7.30 11.99
C ASN A 252 15.65 -7.19 11.38
N VAL A 253 15.58 -6.73 10.13
CA VAL A 253 14.37 -6.80 9.32
C VAL A 253 14.41 -8.06 8.48
N ILE A 254 13.44 -8.95 8.68
CA ILE A 254 13.33 -10.23 7.96
C ILE A 254 12.15 -10.13 6.99
N ILE A 255 12.41 -10.25 5.70
CA ILE A 255 11.39 -10.28 4.65
C ILE A 255 11.04 -11.72 4.36
N THR A 256 9.76 -12.08 4.51
CA THR A 256 9.27 -13.46 4.33
C THR A 256 8.37 -13.65 3.12
N GLU A 257 7.71 -12.58 2.64
CA GLU A 257 6.86 -12.60 1.46
C GLU A 257 7.09 -11.34 0.62
N LEU A 258 6.96 -11.47 -0.69
CA LEU A 258 7.17 -10.37 -1.65
C LEU A 258 5.87 -10.04 -2.38
N PRO A 259 5.69 -8.78 -2.82
CA PRO A 259 4.59 -8.44 -3.69
C PRO A 259 4.62 -9.26 -4.98
N TYR A 260 3.44 -9.60 -5.48
CA TYR A 260 3.28 -10.41 -6.68
C TYR A 260 4.02 -9.81 -7.89
N GLN A 261 4.72 -10.64 -8.65
CA GLN A 261 5.54 -10.29 -9.82
C GLN A 261 6.81 -9.47 -9.49
N VAL A 262 7.19 -9.34 -8.24
CA VAL A 262 8.47 -8.73 -7.86
C VAL A 262 9.58 -9.78 -7.91
N ASN A 263 10.67 -9.44 -8.56
CA ASN A 263 11.87 -10.26 -8.62
C ASN A 263 12.72 -10.05 -7.36
N LYS A 264 13.00 -11.14 -6.63
CA LYS A 264 13.71 -11.10 -5.34
C LYS A 264 15.15 -10.58 -5.49
N SER A 265 15.92 -11.09 -6.43
CA SER A 265 17.31 -10.69 -6.63
C SER A 265 17.43 -9.21 -7.00
N ARG A 266 16.58 -8.71 -7.92
CA ARG A 266 16.56 -7.28 -8.29
C ARG A 266 16.14 -6.38 -7.12
N LEU A 267 15.25 -6.84 -6.26
CA LEU A 267 14.88 -6.12 -5.05
C LEU A 267 16.08 -6.00 -4.11
N ILE A 268 16.80 -7.10 -3.86
CA ILE A 268 18.00 -7.12 -3.00
C ILE A 268 19.09 -6.20 -3.59
N GLU A 269 19.34 -6.28 -4.89
CA GLU A 269 20.29 -5.39 -5.59
C GLU A 269 19.90 -3.92 -5.42
N LYS A 270 18.61 -3.59 -5.57
CA LYS A 270 18.12 -2.22 -5.39
C LYS A 270 18.27 -1.71 -3.96
N ILE A 271 18.01 -2.56 -2.97
CA ILE A 271 18.26 -2.22 -1.56
C ILE A 271 19.74 -1.93 -1.34
N ALA A 272 20.64 -2.79 -1.83
CA ALA A 272 22.08 -2.60 -1.72
C ALA A 272 22.59 -1.33 -2.43
N GLU A 273 21.98 -0.97 -3.56
CA GLU A 273 22.26 0.28 -4.28
C GLU A 273 21.91 1.50 -3.41
N LEU A 274 20.67 1.53 -2.85
CA LEU A 274 20.19 2.63 -2.02
C LEU A 274 21.01 2.81 -0.73
N VAL A 275 21.51 1.71 -0.16
CA VAL A 275 22.42 1.75 0.99
C VAL A 275 23.77 2.35 0.60
N ARG A 276 24.35 1.97 -0.55
CA ARG A 276 25.60 2.56 -1.07
C ARG A 276 25.47 4.04 -1.39
N GLU A 277 24.35 4.45 -1.94
CA GLU A 277 24.01 5.85 -2.23
C GLU A 277 23.68 6.67 -0.99
N LYS A 278 23.64 6.06 0.21
CA LYS A 278 23.22 6.67 1.48
C LYS A 278 21.82 7.27 1.42
N ARG A 279 20.94 6.70 0.61
CA ARG A 279 19.52 7.06 0.56
C ARG A 279 18.70 6.29 1.60
N ILE A 280 19.18 5.10 1.96
CA ILE A 280 18.70 4.34 3.11
C ILE A 280 19.92 4.10 3.99
N GLU A 281 19.91 4.65 5.17
CA GLU A 281 20.93 4.46 6.19
C GLU A 281 20.45 3.39 7.19
N GLY A 282 21.33 2.93 8.05
CA GLY A 282 20.97 1.99 9.13
C GLY A 282 21.14 0.51 8.81
N ILE A 283 21.33 0.09 7.57
CA ILE A 283 21.60 -1.31 7.21
C ILE A 283 23.10 -1.57 7.23
N SER A 284 23.52 -2.66 7.90
CA SER A 284 24.92 -3.10 7.97
C SER A 284 25.25 -4.22 7.01
N GLU A 285 24.34 -5.21 6.87
CA GLU A 285 24.53 -6.38 6.01
C GLU A 285 23.18 -6.82 5.41
N ILE A 286 23.24 -7.40 4.23
CA ILE A 286 22.09 -7.95 3.51
C ILE A 286 22.42 -9.41 3.17
N ARG A 287 21.58 -10.34 3.64
CA ARG A 287 21.74 -11.79 3.35
C ARG A 287 20.45 -12.35 2.79
N ASP A 288 20.61 -13.22 1.79
CA ASP A 288 19.53 -14.05 1.29
C ASP A 288 19.67 -15.46 1.88
N GLU A 289 18.79 -15.81 2.78
CA GLU A 289 18.72 -17.10 3.45
C GLU A 289 17.53 -17.94 2.96
N SER A 290 16.96 -17.55 1.81
CA SER A 290 15.81 -18.26 1.22
C SER A 290 16.18 -19.68 0.84
N ASP A 291 15.29 -20.63 1.11
CA ASP A 291 15.44 -22.05 0.82
C ASP A 291 14.13 -22.69 0.31
N ARG A 292 13.99 -23.99 0.43
CA ARG A 292 12.80 -24.74 0.00
C ARG A 292 11.56 -24.45 0.88
N ASP A 293 11.77 -23.97 2.09
CA ASP A 293 10.71 -23.68 3.06
C ASP A 293 10.12 -22.27 2.85
N GLY A 294 10.81 -21.42 2.08
CA GLY A 294 10.30 -20.11 1.70
C GLY A 294 11.32 -19.00 1.55
N ILE A 295 10.84 -17.80 1.40
CA ILE A 295 11.65 -16.57 1.28
C ILE A 295 12.09 -16.15 2.68
N ARG A 296 13.40 -15.89 2.83
CA ARG A 296 14.00 -15.30 4.02
C ARG A 296 15.13 -14.35 3.62
N VAL A 297 14.84 -13.09 3.44
CA VAL A 297 15.85 -12.05 3.22
C VAL A 297 16.09 -11.31 4.54
N VAL A 298 17.32 -11.34 5.02
CA VAL A 298 17.73 -10.76 6.31
C VAL A 298 18.47 -9.46 6.06
N LEU A 299 17.99 -8.37 6.64
CA LEU A 299 18.63 -7.06 6.66
C LEU A 299 19.09 -6.79 8.09
N GLU A 300 20.40 -6.92 8.34
CA GLU A 300 20.99 -6.58 9.65
C GLU A 300 21.10 -5.07 9.79
N LEU A 301 20.63 -4.55 10.93
CA LEU A 301 20.69 -3.13 11.20
C LEU A 301 21.94 -2.75 12.03
N LYS A 302 22.39 -1.52 11.86
CA LYS A 302 23.44 -0.96 12.72
C LYS A 302 22.86 -0.73 14.12
N ARG A 303 23.72 -0.79 15.12
CA ARG A 303 23.30 -0.56 16.51
C ARG A 303 22.74 0.85 16.69
N GLY A 304 21.57 0.94 17.33
CA GLY A 304 20.90 2.19 17.63
C GLY A 304 19.97 2.71 16.52
N GLU A 305 19.86 1.98 15.42
CA GLU A 305 18.89 2.31 14.37
C GLU A 305 17.51 1.73 14.71
N MET A 306 16.47 2.43 14.32
CA MET A 306 15.09 1.99 14.51
C MET A 306 14.62 1.19 13.31
N ALA A 307 14.33 -0.09 13.50
CA ALA A 307 13.93 -0.99 12.42
C ALA A 307 12.66 -0.52 11.67
N GLU A 308 11.71 0.10 12.36
CA GLU A 308 10.48 0.63 11.75
C GLU A 308 10.78 1.76 10.74
N VAL A 309 11.70 2.66 11.07
CA VAL A 309 12.11 3.75 10.17
C VAL A 309 12.79 3.20 8.92
N VAL A 310 13.70 2.24 9.10
CA VAL A 310 14.37 1.57 7.98
C VAL A 310 13.35 0.84 7.10
N LEU A 311 12.41 0.10 7.71
CA LEU A 311 11.36 -0.63 7.00
C LEU A 311 10.46 0.32 6.20
N ASN A 312 10.05 1.45 6.77
CA ASN A 312 9.24 2.46 6.10
C ASN A 312 10.00 3.08 4.89
N ASN A 313 11.30 3.34 5.05
CA ASN A 313 12.14 3.78 3.93
C ASN A 313 12.25 2.73 2.82
N LEU A 314 12.35 1.45 3.18
CA LEU A 314 12.33 0.35 2.22
C LEU A 314 11.03 0.29 1.44
N TYR A 315 9.87 0.38 2.10
CA TYR A 315 8.58 0.44 1.42
C TYR A 315 8.47 1.62 0.46
N LYS A 316 8.96 2.78 0.85
CA LYS A 316 8.86 4.00 0.03
C LYS A 316 9.79 4.01 -1.18
N HIS A 317 10.98 3.43 -1.08
CA HIS A 317 12.04 3.57 -2.07
C HIS A 317 12.31 2.31 -2.89
N THR A 318 11.66 1.20 -2.59
CA THR A 318 11.86 -0.09 -3.25
C THR A 318 10.54 -0.75 -3.65
N GLN A 319 10.64 -1.87 -4.37
CA GLN A 319 9.48 -2.70 -4.70
C GLN A 319 8.95 -3.55 -3.52
N MET A 320 9.39 -3.30 -2.28
CA MET A 320 8.73 -3.86 -1.10
C MET A 320 7.29 -3.35 -0.94
N GLU A 321 6.98 -2.18 -1.47
CA GLU A 321 5.61 -1.75 -1.75
C GLU A 321 5.48 -1.54 -3.26
N SER A 322 4.48 -2.18 -3.86
CA SER A 322 4.19 -2.05 -5.29
C SER A 322 2.70 -1.80 -5.52
N THR A 323 2.38 -1.02 -6.54
CA THR A 323 1.00 -0.78 -6.94
C THR A 323 0.60 -1.80 -7.99
N PHE A 324 -0.47 -2.58 -7.72
CA PHE A 324 -1.07 -3.48 -8.68
C PHE A 324 -2.32 -2.83 -9.27
N GLY A 325 -2.26 -2.53 -10.57
CA GLY A 325 -3.41 -1.97 -11.30
C GLY A 325 -4.33 -3.10 -11.77
N ILE A 326 -5.52 -3.20 -11.20
CA ILE A 326 -6.52 -4.18 -11.59
C ILE A 326 -7.24 -3.71 -12.85
N ILE A 327 -7.28 -4.54 -13.89
CA ILE A 327 -8.04 -4.34 -15.12
C ILE A 327 -8.69 -5.67 -15.47
N MET A 328 -9.98 -5.82 -15.17
CA MET A 328 -10.73 -7.05 -15.41
C MET A 328 -11.29 -7.08 -16.83
N LEU A 329 -10.39 -7.16 -17.81
CA LEU A 329 -10.71 -7.19 -19.22
C LEU A 329 -10.62 -8.63 -19.76
N ALA A 330 -11.68 -9.14 -20.37
CA ALA A 330 -11.75 -10.47 -20.97
C ALA A 330 -12.50 -10.44 -22.31
N ILE A 331 -12.37 -11.50 -23.12
CA ILE A 331 -13.09 -11.68 -24.37
C ILE A 331 -14.45 -12.32 -24.10
N ILE A 332 -15.52 -11.65 -24.57
CA ILE A 332 -16.90 -12.16 -24.58
C ILE A 332 -17.42 -12.09 -26.02
N ASN A 333 -17.83 -13.21 -26.59
CA ASN A 333 -18.36 -13.26 -27.95
C ASN A 333 -17.45 -12.51 -28.95
N ASN A 334 -16.15 -12.77 -28.90
CA ASN A 334 -15.10 -12.13 -29.71
C ASN A 334 -14.96 -10.62 -29.53
N GLN A 335 -15.45 -10.06 -28.44
CA GLN A 335 -15.29 -8.64 -28.10
C GLN A 335 -14.59 -8.48 -26.75
N PRO A 336 -13.57 -7.61 -26.63
CA PRO A 336 -12.94 -7.31 -25.36
C PRO A 336 -13.84 -6.40 -24.53
N GLN A 337 -14.08 -6.76 -23.28
CA GLN A 337 -14.91 -5.99 -22.35
C GLN A 337 -14.27 -5.93 -20.95
N VAL A 338 -14.32 -4.76 -20.32
CA VAL A 338 -13.99 -4.59 -18.90
C VAL A 338 -15.25 -4.87 -18.08
N LEU A 339 -15.15 -5.74 -17.10
CA LEU A 339 -16.31 -6.26 -16.39
C LEU A 339 -16.16 -6.15 -14.86
N PRO A 340 -17.22 -5.77 -14.16
CA PRO A 340 -17.33 -5.95 -12.72
C PRO A 340 -17.26 -7.44 -12.32
N LEU A 341 -16.82 -7.72 -11.09
CA LEU A 341 -16.69 -9.09 -10.58
C LEU A 341 -17.97 -9.90 -10.72
N LYS A 342 -19.12 -9.36 -10.28
CA LYS A 342 -20.43 -10.04 -10.40
C LYS A 342 -20.72 -10.51 -11.82
N LYS A 343 -20.41 -9.67 -12.83
CA LYS A 343 -20.62 -10.03 -14.24
C LYS A 343 -19.73 -11.19 -14.67
N ILE A 344 -18.46 -11.20 -14.28
CA ILE A 344 -17.54 -12.30 -14.59
C ILE A 344 -18.06 -13.62 -14.01
N LEU A 345 -18.42 -13.62 -12.73
CA LEU A 345 -18.97 -14.80 -12.06
C LEU A 345 -20.29 -15.28 -12.71
N SER A 346 -21.17 -14.35 -13.08
CA SER A 346 -22.42 -14.67 -13.78
C SER A 346 -22.18 -15.28 -15.16
N HIS A 347 -21.22 -14.78 -15.94
CA HIS A 347 -20.84 -15.37 -17.23
C HIS A 347 -20.28 -16.78 -17.06
N PHE A 348 -19.46 -17.01 -16.02
CA PHE A 348 -18.97 -18.35 -15.73
C PHE A 348 -20.12 -19.32 -15.40
N LEU A 349 -21.08 -18.92 -14.54
CA LEU A 349 -22.26 -19.74 -14.21
C LEU A 349 -23.11 -20.02 -15.46
N GLN A 350 -23.33 -19.02 -16.31
CA GLN A 350 -24.06 -19.22 -17.56
C GLN A 350 -23.34 -20.20 -18.47
N TYR A 351 -22.02 -20.06 -18.61
CA TYR A 351 -21.23 -21.00 -19.38
C TYR A 351 -21.27 -22.43 -18.81
N ARG A 352 -21.19 -22.57 -17.50
CA ARG A 352 -21.34 -23.91 -16.86
C ARG A 352 -22.72 -24.52 -17.14
N ARG A 353 -23.77 -23.70 -17.13
CA ARG A 353 -25.12 -24.15 -17.49
C ARG A 353 -25.17 -24.73 -18.90
N ASP A 354 -24.59 -24.04 -19.87
CA ASP A 354 -24.51 -24.47 -21.25
C ASP A 354 -23.75 -25.79 -21.41
N VAL A 355 -22.59 -25.92 -20.73
CA VAL A 355 -21.78 -27.14 -20.69
C VAL A 355 -22.58 -28.34 -20.11
N VAL A 356 -23.27 -28.16 -18.99
CA VAL A 356 -24.06 -29.20 -18.34
C VAL A 356 -25.22 -29.64 -19.26
N ILE A 357 -25.90 -28.69 -19.89
CA ILE A 357 -26.99 -28.98 -20.81
C ILE A 357 -26.46 -29.77 -22.04
N ARG A 358 -25.35 -29.33 -22.63
CA ARG A 358 -24.74 -30.03 -23.80
C ARG A 358 -24.28 -31.43 -23.44
N ARG A 359 -23.61 -31.61 -22.32
CA ARG A 359 -23.23 -32.92 -21.77
C ARG A 359 -24.43 -33.82 -21.59
N THR A 360 -25.47 -33.31 -20.94
CA THR A 360 -26.68 -34.10 -20.67
C THR A 360 -27.39 -34.51 -21.96
N ARG A 361 -27.41 -33.64 -22.97
CA ARG A 361 -27.94 -33.97 -24.31
C ARG A 361 -27.12 -35.07 -25.00
N PHE A 362 -25.81 -35.01 -24.92
CA PHE A 362 -24.91 -36.04 -25.44
C PHE A 362 -25.14 -37.37 -24.76
N GLU A 363 -25.17 -37.37 -23.40
CA GLU A 363 -25.41 -38.57 -22.61
C GLU A 363 -26.78 -39.17 -22.86
N LEU A 364 -27.83 -38.34 -23.02
CA LEU A 364 -29.17 -38.76 -23.36
C LEU A 364 -29.18 -39.45 -24.76
N ARG A 365 -28.58 -38.81 -25.76
CA ARG A 365 -28.46 -39.39 -27.09
C ARG A 365 -27.77 -40.76 -27.07
N LYS A 366 -26.66 -40.88 -26.31
CA LYS A 366 -25.95 -42.15 -26.16
C LYS A 366 -26.74 -43.18 -25.39
N ALA A 367 -27.51 -42.81 -24.40
CA ALA A 367 -28.40 -43.66 -23.66
C ALA A 367 -29.56 -44.14 -24.51
N ASP A 368 -30.18 -43.25 -25.29
CA ASP A 368 -31.25 -43.62 -26.27
C ASP A 368 -30.71 -44.56 -27.33
N GLU A 369 -29.55 -44.31 -27.94
CA GLU A 369 -28.90 -45.22 -28.91
C GLU A 369 -28.66 -46.61 -28.31
N ARG A 370 -28.19 -46.70 -27.07
CA ARG A 370 -27.95 -47.94 -26.36
C ARG A 370 -29.24 -48.64 -25.95
N ALA A 371 -30.22 -47.90 -25.44
CA ALA A 371 -31.55 -48.46 -25.11
C ALA A 371 -32.22 -49.06 -26.34
N HIS A 372 -32.13 -48.41 -27.51
CA HIS A 372 -32.67 -48.89 -28.74
C HIS A 372 -32.05 -50.24 -29.15
N ILE A 373 -30.73 -50.41 -29.02
CA ILE A 373 -30.08 -51.68 -29.25
C ILE A 373 -30.53 -52.76 -28.28
N LEU A 374 -30.59 -52.44 -26.96
CA LEU A 374 -30.99 -53.37 -25.91
C LEU A 374 -32.44 -53.82 -26.03
N GLU A 375 -33.34 -52.93 -26.48
CA GLU A 375 -34.73 -53.22 -26.80
C GLU A 375 -34.82 -54.32 -27.89
N GLY A 376 -34.08 -54.16 -29.01
CA GLY A 376 -33.99 -55.14 -30.04
C GLY A 376 -33.44 -56.50 -29.55
N LEU A 377 -32.40 -56.47 -28.69
CA LEU A 377 -31.85 -57.70 -28.09
C LEU A 377 -32.85 -58.36 -27.15
N LYS A 378 -33.65 -57.57 -26.38
CA LYS A 378 -34.73 -58.11 -25.54
C LYS A 378 -35.78 -58.81 -26.39
N ILE A 379 -36.27 -58.19 -27.49
CA ILE A 379 -37.21 -58.82 -28.42
C ILE A 379 -36.64 -60.11 -28.98
N ALA A 380 -35.35 -60.11 -29.32
CA ALA A 380 -34.65 -61.31 -29.81
C ALA A 380 -34.58 -62.42 -28.77
N LEU A 381 -34.40 -62.13 -27.51
CA LEU A 381 -34.35 -63.07 -26.39
C LEU A 381 -35.75 -63.61 -26.05
N ASP A 382 -36.81 -62.85 -26.26
CA ASP A 382 -38.18 -63.27 -26.05
C ASP A 382 -38.67 -64.21 -27.19
N HIS A 383 -38.08 -64.13 -28.39
CA HIS A 383 -38.40 -64.93 -29.56
C HIS A 383 -37.20 -65.77 -30.02
N LEU A 384 -36.34 -66.23 -29.11
CA LEU A 384 -35.02 -66.81 -29.40
C LEU A 384 -34.99 -67.93 -30.43
N ASP A 385 -35.83 -68.94 -30.21
CA ASP A 385 -35.85 -70.12 -31.10
C ASP A 385 -36.31 -69.79 -32.53
N ALA A 386 -37.27 -68.91 -32.69
CA ALA A 386 -37.80 -68.48 -33.97
C ALA A 386 -36.77 -67.62 -34.76
N ILE A 387 -36.04 -66.75 -34.03
CA ILE A 387 -34.98 -65.91 -34.61
C ILE A 387 -33.78 -66.74 -35.00
N ILE A 388 -33.36 -67.73 -34.19
CA ILE A 388 -32.31 -68.68 -34.56
C ILE A 388 -32.72 -69.51 -35.83
N ALA A 389 -33.97 -69.98 -35.92
CA ALA A 389 -34.43 -70.71 -37.10
C ALA A 389 -34.43 -69.83 -38.35
N LEU A 390 -34.84 -68.56 -38.24
CA LEU A 390 -34.79 -67.59 -39.35
C LEU A 390 -33.35 -67.35 -39.82
N ILE A 391 -32.40 -67.07 -38.91
CA ILE A 391 -31.01 -66.82 -39.24
C ILE A 391 -30.37 -68.05 -39.90
N ARG A 392 -30.66 -69.26 -39.43
CA ARG A 392 -30.17 -70.51 -40.03
C ARG A 392 -30.74 -70.79 -41.43
N LYS A 393 -31.95 -70.33 -41.73
CA LYS A 393 -32.61 -70.48 -43.02
C LYS A 393 -32.08 -69.49 -44.07
N ALA A 394 -31.65 -68.35 -43.71
CA ALA A 394 -31.11 -67.30 -44.58
C ALA A 394 -29.79 -67.78 -45.19
N LYS A 395 -29.57 -67.50 -46.46
CA LYS A 395 -28.35 -67.83 -47.21
C LYS A 395 -27.21 -66.80 -47.00
N THR A 396 -27.59 -65.56 -46.71
CA THR A 396 -26.65 -64.44 -46.52
C THR A 396 -26.98 -63.64 -45.22
N PRO A 397 -26.04 -62.98 -44.60
CA PRO A 397 -26.34 -62.07 -43.48
C PRO A 397 -27.34 -60.97 -43.85
N GLU A 398 -27.31 -60.49 -45.06
CA GLU A 398 -28.24 -59.48 -45.59
C GLU A 398 -29.67 -59.99 -45.65
N GLU A 399 -29.87 -61.25 -46.10
CA GLU A 399 -31.17 -61.92 -46.13
C GLU A 399 -31.70 -62.15 -44.72
N ALA A 400 -30.83 -62.48 -43.77
CA ALA A 400 -31.22 -62.65 -42.40
C ALA A 400 -31.62 -61.31 -41.77
N ARG A 401 -30.88 -60.21 -42.04
CA ARG A 401 -31.19 -58.85 -41.57
C ARG A 401 -32.57 -58.40 -42.08
N LEU A 402 -32.83 -58.49 -43.38
CA LEU A 402 -34.12 -58.16 -43.99
C LEU A 402 -35.25 -58.99 -43.40
N GLY A 403 -35.04 -60.31 -43.20
CA GLY A 403 -35.99 -61.19 -42.55
C GLY A 403 -36.35 -60.77 -41.13
N LEU A 404 -35.37 -60.41 -40.32
CA LEU A 404 -35.56 -59.90 -38.96
C LEU A 404 -36.38 -58.60 -38.92
N VAL A 405 -36.05 -57.63 -39.79
CA VAL A 405 -36.78 -56.38 -39.90
C VAL A 405 -38.21 -56.56 -40.39
N LYS A 406 -38.45 -57.57 -41.29
CA LYS A 406 -39.79 -57.81 -41.82
C LYS A 406 -40.72 -58.56 -40.86
N ASP A 407 -40.16 -59.57 -40.17
CA ASP A 407 -40.98 -60.46 -39.35
C ASP A 407 -41.13 -59.99 -37.88
N TYR A 408 -40.32 -59.06 -37.43
CA TYR A 408 -40.33 -58.50 -36.07
C TYR A 408 -40.27 -56.95 -36.16
N PRO A 409 -40.76 -56.26 -35.13
CA PRO A 409 -40.71 -54.78 -35.08
C PRO A 409 -39.32 -54.29 -34.72
N LEU A 410 -38.33 -54.62 -35.61
CA LEU A 410 -36.91 -54.29 -35.38
C LEU A 410 -36.42 -53.32 -36.46
N SER A 411 -35.59 -52.39 -36.04
CA SER A 411 -34.85 -51.50 -36.95
C SER A 411 -33.66 -52.26 -37.56
N GLU A 412 -33.11 -51.72 -38.66
CA GLU A 412 -31.89 -52.29 -39.29
C GLU A 412 -30.71 -52.38 -38.29
N LEU A 413 -30.54 -51.37 -37.48
CA LEU A 413 -29.49 -51.35 -36.43
C LEU A 413 -29.73 -52.40 -35.36
N GLN A 414 -30.98 -52.64 -34.96
CA GLN A 414 -31.30 -53.69 -33.99
C GLN A 414 -31.10 -55.08 -34.62
N ALA A 415 -31.50 -55.27 -35.86
CA ALA A 415 -31.30 -56.54 -36.60
C ALA A 415 -29.81 -56.83 -36.77
N GLN A 416 -29.00 -55.85 -37.11
CA GLN A 416 -27.54 -56.00 -37.16
C GLN A 416 -26.93 -56.33 -35.83
N ALA A 417 -27.33 -55.68 -34.72
CA ALA A 417 -26.88 -55.98 -33.36
C ALA A 417 -27.24 -57.39 -32.92
N ILE A 418 -28.39 -57.91 -33.37
CA ILE A 418 -28.77 -59.29 -33.12
C ILE A 418 -27.86 -60.28 -33.91
N LEU A 419 -27.53 -59.98 -35.15
CA LEU A 419 -26.62 -60.81 -35.95
C LEU A 419 -25.20 -60.83 -35.46
N ASP A 420 -24.74 -59.72 -34.86
CA ASP A 420 -23.40 -59.56 -34.27
C ASP A 420 -23.34 -60.13 -32.86
N MET A 421 -24.44 -60.65 -32.29
CA MET A 421 -24.51 -61.16 -30.95
C MET A 421 -23.74 -62.49 -30.84
N LYS A 422 -22.77 -62.57 -29.90
CA LYS A 422 -22.06 -63.79 -29.62
C LYS A 422 -22.97 -64.83 -28.98
N LEU A 423 -22.87 -66.12 -29.38
CA LEU A 423 -23.64 -67.23 -28.83
C LEU A 423 -23.58 -67.35 -27.31
N GLN A 424 -22.48 -66.91 -26.73
CA GLN A 424 -22.28 -66.85 -25.27
C GLN A 424 -23.36 -65.98 -24.58
N ARG A 425 -23.88 -64.95 -25.25
CA ARG A 425 -24.89 -64.02 -24.68
C ARG A 425 -26.31 -64.60 -24.65
N LEU A 426 -26.51 -65.78 -25.18
CA LEU A 426 -27.78 -66.53 -25.17
C LEU A 426 -28.02 -67.32 -23.89
N THR A 427 -27.03 -67.37 -22.96
CA THR A 427 -27.18 -68.05 -21.67
C THR A 427 -28.13 -67.28 -20.74
N GLY A 428 -28.81 -68.03 -19.83
CA GLY A 428 -29.77 -67.43 -18.92
C GLY A 428 -29.23 -66.26 -18.06
N LEU A 429 -28.01 -66.40 -17.60
CA LEU A 429 -27.30 -65.30 -16.82
C LEU A 429 -27.05 -64.06 -17.66
N GLU A 430 -26.73 -64.21 -18.95
CA GLU A 430 -26.50 -63.07 -19.86
C GLU A 430 -27.81 -62.39 -20.27
N ARG A 431 -28.90 -63.18 -20.38
CA ARG A 431 -30.24 -62.61 -20.58
C ARG A 431 -30.69 -61.70 -19.48
N GLU A 432 -30.46 -62.11 -18.22
CA GLU A 432 -30.79 -61.32 -17.03
C GLU A 432 -29.97 -60.03 -17.00
N LYS A 433 -28.69 -60.07 -17.39
CA LYS A 433 -27.85 -58.85 -17.48
C LYS A 433 -28.37 -57.87 -18.51
N ILE A 434 -28.79 -58.35 -19.72
CA ILE A 434 -29.34 -57.48 -20.76
C ILE A 434 -30.62 -56.78 -20.27
N ILE A 435 -31.53 -57.52 -19.61
CA ILE A 435 -32.79 -56.93 -19.07
C ILE A 435 -32.48 -55.91 -17.97
N ASN A 436 -31.54 -56.21 -17.09
CA ASN A 436 -31.15 -55.30 -16.03
C ASN A 436 -30.50 -54.02 -16.61
N GLU A 437 -29.55 -54.18 -17.57
CA GLU A 437 -28.92 -53.05 -18.24
C GLU A 437 -29.98 -52.20 -18.97
N TYR A 438 -30.94 -52.80 -19.63
CA TYR A 438 -32.03 -52.07 -20.29
C TYR A 438 -32.85 -51.25 -19.27
N THR A 439 -33.22 -51.88 -18.14
CA THR A 439 -33.96 -51.17 -17.10
C THR A 439 -33.19 -50.04 -16.45
N GLU A 440 -31.92 -50.20 -16.24
CA GLU A 440 -31.04 -49.12 -15.72
C GLU A 440 -30.90 -47.95 -16.67
N ILE A 441 -30.71 -48.26 -17.95
CA ILE A 441 -30.64 -47.22 -18.99
C ILE A 441 -31.92 -46.42 -19.12
N LEU A 442 -33.10 -47.11 -19.06
CA LEU A 442 -34.39 -46.38 -19.08
C LEU A 442 -34.51 -45.42 -17.89
N LYS A 443 -34.13 -45.82 -16.70
CA LYS A 443 -34.10 -44.89 -15.51
C LYS A 443 -33.14 -43.74 -15.74
N GLU A 444 -31.97 -43.99 -16.35
CA GLU A 444 -31.00 -42.96 -16.69
C GLU A 444 -31.55 -41.96 -17.71
N ILE A 445 -32.26 -42.46 -18.78
CA ILE A 445 -32.93 -41.64 -19.76
C ILE A 445 -33.97 -40.73 -19.09
N GLU A 446 -34.78 -41.27 -18.17
CA GLU A 446 -35.75 -40.48 -17.41
C GLU A 446 -35.07 -39.41 -16.59
N ARG A 447 -33.97 -39.74 -15.88
CA ARG A 447 -33.15 -38.80 -15.10
C ARG A 447 -32.61 -37.70 -16.01
N LEU A 448 -32.02 -38.04 -17.15
CA LEU A 448 -31.41 -37.06 -18.09
C LEU A 448 -32.47 -36.14 -18.69
N LYS A 449 -33.66 -36.69 -19.02
CA LYS A 449 -34.79 -35.90 -19.50
C LYS A 449 -35.31 -34.94 -18.42
N ALA A 450 -35.37 -35.38 -17.17
CA ALA A 450 -35.77 -34.54 -16.04
C ALA A 450 -34.77 -33.36 -15.84
N ILE A 451 -33.44 -33.60 -15.96
CA ILE A 451 -32.43 -32.56 -15.89
C ILE A 451 -32.64 -31.52 -16.99
N LEU A 452 -32.84 -31.95 -18.24
CA LEU A 452 -33.06 -31.06 -19.39
C LEU A 452 -34.37 -30.26 -19.29
N GLY A 453 -35.38 -30.77 -18.55
CA GLY A 453 -36.65 -30.12 -18.32
C GLY A 453 -36.68 -29.19 -17.09
N SER A 454 -35.60 -29.09 -16.29
CA SER A 454 -35.62 -28.34 -15.05
C SER A 454 -34.35 -27.53 -14.82
N ASP A 455 -34.47 -26.21 -14.89
CA ASP A 455 -33.35 -25.29 -14.57
C ASP A 455 -32.84 -25.46 -13.12
N ALA A 456 -33.73 -25.82 -12.20
CA ALA A 456 -33.37 -26.08 -10.81
C ALA A 456 -32.43 -27.30 -10.67
N LEU A 457 -32.68 -28.38 -11.46
CA LEU A 457 -31.80 -29.55 -11.45
C LEU A 457 -30.45 -29.24 -12.08
N VAL A 458 -30.40 -28.47 -13.16
CA VAL A 458 -29.13 -27.99 -13.76
C VAL A 458 -28.35 -27.14 -12.75
N SER A 459 -29.02 -26.21 -12.06
CA SER A 459 -28.38 -25.40 -11.01
C SER A 459 -27.86 -26.25 -9.85
N LYS A 460 -28.60 -27.27 -9.45
CA LYS A 460 -28.16 -28.22 -8.40
C LYS A 460 -26.89 -28.96 -8.83
N ILE A 461 -26.84 -29.44 -10.06
CA ILE A 461 -25.64 -30.12 -10.59
C ILE A 461 -24.43 -29.20 -10.57
N ILE A 462 -24.58 -27.94 -11.02
CA ILE A 462 -23.50 -26.95 -11.00
C ILE A 462 -23.04 -26.68 -9.56
N ARG A 463 -23.98 -26.56 -8.61
CA ARG A 463 -23.68 -26.38 -7.19
C ARG A 463 -22.87 -27.56 -6.64
N ASP A 464 -23.32 -28.78 -6.91
CA ASP A 464 -22.65 -29.99 -6.42
C ASP A 464 -21.22 -30.10 -6.99
N GLU A 465 -21.03 -29.79 -8.29
CA GLU A 465 -19.72 -29.74 -8.94
C GLU A 465 -18.81 -28.66 -8.34
N LEU A 466 -19.34 -27.47 -8.04
CA LEU A 466 -18.57 -26.38 -7.41
C LEU A 466 -18.14 -26.76 -5.99
N ILE A 467 -19.01 -27.42 -5.23
CA ILE A 467 -18.67 -27.90 -3.87
C ILE A 467 -17.58 -28.99 -3.96
N GLU A 468 -17.70 -29.92 -4.90
CA GLU A 468 -16.67 -30.94 -5.14
C GLU A 468 -15.30 -30.32 -5.47
N ILE A 469 -15.27 -29.32 -6.34
CA ILE A 469 -14.04 -28.57 -6.69
C ILE A 469 -13.47 -27.86 -5.45
N LYS A 470 -14.31 -27.24 -4.63
CA LYS A 470 -13.89 -26.62 -3.37
C LYS A 470 -13.26 -27.64 -2.42
N GLU A 471 -13.91 -28.78 -2.19
CA GLU A 471 -13.42 -29.84 -1.31
C GLU A 471 -12.08 -30.43 -1.78
N LYS A 472 -11.87 -30.51 -3.09
CA LYS A 472 -10.63 -31.07 -3.68
C LYS A 472 -9.44 -30.13 -3.64
N TYR A 473 -9.65 -28.82 -3.80
CA TYR A 473 -8.58 -27.87 -4.14
C TYR A 473 -8.53 -26.60 -3.29
N ALA A 474 -9.54 -26.33 -2.45
CA ALA A 474 -9.50 -25.13 -1.61
C ALA A 474 -8.38 -25.22 -0.57
N ASP A 475 -7.68 -24.12 -0.40
CA ASP A 475 -6.62 -23.91 0.57
C ASP A 475 -6.84 -22.56 1.29
N GLU A 476 -6.02 -22.31 2.30
CA GLU A 476 -6.08 -21.05 3.03
C GLU A 476 -5.61 -19.87 2.18
N ARG A 477 -6.15 -18.69 2.48
CA ARG A 477 -5.72 -17.42 1.89
C ARG A 477 -4.25 -17.15 2.24
N ARG A 478 -3.47 -16.78 1.25
CA ARG A 478 -2.05 -16.41 1.41
C ARG A 478 -1.86 -14.93 1.63
N THR A 479 -2.60 -14.08 0.92
CA THR A 479 -2.47 -12.62 0.98
C THR A 479 -3.32 -12.04 2.10
N GLU A 480 -2.71 -11.29 2.99
CA GLU A 480 -3.38 -10.56 4.07
C GLU A 480 -4.00 -9.25 3.52
N ILE A 481 -5.15 -8.84 4.06
CA ILE A 481 -5.79 -7.56 3.71
C ILE A 481 -5.85 -6.70 4.98
N ALA A 482 -5.06 -5.64 5.00
CA ALA A 482 -5.04 -4.66 6.07
C ALA A 482 -6.02 -3.52 5.77
N THR A 483 -6.94 -3.27 6.70
CA THR A 483 -7.99 -2.23 6.57
C THR A 483 -7.51 -0.85 7.02
N ASP A 484 -6.49 -0.78 7.89
CA ASP A 484 -5.93 0.48 8.38
C ASP A 484 -4.93 1.05 7.37
N ILE A 485 -5.35 2.10 6.71
CA ILE A 485 -4.51 2.84 5.76
C ILE A 485 -3.90 4.03 6.49
N ARG A 486 -2.68 3.91 6.98
CA ARG A 486 -1.78 5.05 7.13
C ARG A 486 -0.79 5.02 5.97
N ASP A 487 -0.93 5.98 5.05
CA ASP A 487 0.16 6.25 4.09
C ASP A 487 1.40 6.63 4.90
N ILE A 488 2.56 6.09 4.50
CA ILE A 488 3.84 6.45 5.13
C ILE A 488 4.06 7.94 4.94
N THR A 489 4.06 8.67 6.04
CA THR A 489 4.33 10.12 6.06
C THR A 489 5.84 10.37 6.01
N ILE A 490 6.24 11.61 5.74
CA ILE A 490 7.67 12.00 5.81
C ILE A 490 8.21 11.79 7.23
N GLU A 491 7.36 11.94 8.24
CA GLU A 491 7.70 11.78 9.65
C GLU A 491 8.05 10.33 10.00
N ASP A 492 7.32 9.36 9.42
CA ASP A 492 7.58 7.91 9.61
C ASP A 492 8.92 7.44 9.00
N LEU A 493 9.56 8.30 8.19
CA LEU A 493 10.86 8.03 7.56
C LEU A 493 12.04 8.62 8.32
N ILE A 494 11.77 9.34 9.42
CA ILE A 494 12.77 10.09 10.17
C ILE A 494 12.84 9.52 11.58
N THR A 495 14.04 9.19 12.02
CA THR A 495 14.26 8.70 13.39
C THR A 495 13.88 9.76 14.41
N GLU A 496 13.11 9.40 15.43
CA GLU A 496 12.83 10.27 16.55
C GLU A 496 14.07 10.35 17.46
N GLU A 497 14.73 11.50 17.46
CA GLU A 497 15.91 11.77 18.28
C GLU A 497 15.90 13.19 18.82
N ASP A 498 16.53 13.40 19.97
CA ASP A 498 16.65 14.72 20.56
C ASP A 498 17.67 15.57 19.82
N MET A 499 17.25 16.76 19.41
CA MET A 499 18.03 17.75 18.70
C MET A 499 18.26 19.01 19.53
N VAL A 500 19.43 19.58 19.37
CA VAL A 500 19.72 20.94 19.82
C VAL A 500 19.50 21.89 18.65
N ILE A 501 18.54 22.79 18.81
CA ILE A 501 18.20 23.82 17.83
C ILE A 501 18.83 25.12 18.31
N THR A 502 19.65 25.78 17.48
CA THR A 502 20.26 27.06 17.80
C THR A 502 19.81 28.14 16.81
N ILE A 503 19.47 29.31 17.35
CA ILE A 503 19.13 30.51 16.57
C ILE A 503 20.13 31.60 16.96
N SER A 504 20.78 32.20 15.94
CA SER A 504 21.68 33.30 16.16
C SER A 504 20.96 34.65 16.15
N HIS A 505 21.60 35.70 16.70
CA HIS A 505 21.10 37.07 16.71
C HIS A 505 20.78 37.60 15.29
N GLN A 506 21.56 37.23 14.30
CA GLN A 506 21.31 37.57 12.89
C GLN A 506 20.25 36.71 12.21
N GLY A 507 19.58 35.79 12.94
CA GLY A 507 18.51 34.96 12.44
C GLY A 507 18.97 33.74 11.66
N TYR A 508 20.15 33.19 11.91
CA TYR A 508 20.55 31.89 11.36
C TYR A 508 20.11 30.77 12.30
N ILE A 509 19.55 29.71 11.72
CA ILE A 509 19.06 28.54 12.46
C ILE A 509 19.72 27.26 11.95
N LYS A 510 19.96 26.35 12.87
CA LYS A 510 20.38 24.98 12.60
C LYS A 510 19.93 24.02 13.68
N ARG A 511 19.99 22.73 13.39
CA ARG A 511 19.84 21.65 14.37
C ARG A 511 21.10 20.77 14.39
N ASN A 512 21.35 20.18 15.54
CA ASN A 512 22.41 19.19 15.75
C ASN A 512 21.86 18.08 16.64
N PRO A 513 22.25 16.81 16.46
CA PRO A 513 21.94 15.76 17.40
C PRO A 513 22.48 16.09 18.80
N LEU A 514 21.68 15.85 19.84
CA LEU A 514 22.11 16.06 21.24
C LEU A 514 23.36 15.23 21.56
N SER A 515 23.54 14.07 20.93
CA SER A 515 24.73 13.21 21.05
C SER A 515 26.04 13.89 20.59
N ALA A 516 25.95 14.91 19.73
CA ALA A 516 27.12 15.69 19.32
C ALA A 516 27.68 16.59 20.44
N TYR A 517 26.90 16.83 21.49
CA TYR A 517 27.30 17.58 22.70
C TYR A 517 27.66 16.58 23.79
N ARG A 518 28.94 16.16 23.81
CA ARG A 518 29.46 15.26 24.87
C ARG A 518 29.49 15.98 26.21
N SER A 519 29.01 15.33 27.28
CA SER A 519 29.19 15.83 28.66
C SER A 519 30.68 15.92 28.98
N GLN A 520 31.16 17.11 29.35
CA GLN A 520 32.52 17.30 29.84
C GLN A 520 32.56 17.19 31.35
N ARG A 521 33.65 16.67 31.90
CA ARG A 521 33.88 16.69 33.36
C ARG A 521 34.22 18.10 33.83
N ARG A 522 33.97 18.44 35.09
CA ARG A 522 34.31 19.71 35.73
C ARG A 522 35.74 20.13 35.37
N GLY A 523 35.93 21.35 34.85
CA GLY A 523 37.22 21.93 34.43
C GLY A 523 37.53 21.84 32.94
N GLY A 524 36.61 21.35 32.10
CA GLY A 524 36.72 21.36 30.62
C GLY A 524 36.54 22.77 30.06
N LYS A 525 37.19 23.08 28.91
CA LYS A 525 36.88 24.28 28.12
C LYS A 525 35.52 24.11 27.48
N GLY A 526 34.58 25.07 27.62
CA GLY A 526 33.26 25.05 27.03
C GLY A 526 33.31 24.77 25.52
N LEU A 527 32.27 24.16 25.00
CA LEU A 527 32.13 23.82 23.57
C LEU A 527 31.47 25.00 22.84
N ILE A 528 32.05 25.39 21.69
CA ILE A 528 31.47 26.42 20.81
C ILE A 528 30.28 25.82 20.08
N GLY A 529 29.07 26.35 20.32
CA GLY A 529 27.82 25.90 19.67
C GLY A 529 27.72 26.34 18.20
N MET A 530 28.39 27.43 17.82
CA MET A 530 28.38 27.98 16.46
C MET A 530 29.60 28.90 16.25
N GLU A 531 30.29 28.79 15.11
CA GLU A 531 31.25 29.84 14.69
C GLU A 531 30.43 30.97 14.08
N THR A 532 30.52 32.12 14.72
CA THR A 532 29.88 33.35 14.27
C THR A 532 30.97 34.35 13.88
N LYS A 533 30.65 35.28 12.98
CA LYS A 533 31.49 36.49 12.79
C LYS A 533 31.45 37.31 14.09
N GLU A 534 32.43 38.15 14.31
CA GLU A 534 32.61 38.95 15.55
C GLU A 534 31.34 39.67 16.06
N GLU A 535 30.30 39.81 15.23
CA GLU A 535 29.02 40.51 15.51
C GLU A 535 27.78 39.60 15.63
N ASP A 536 27.92 38.26 15.55
CA ASP A 536 26.80 37.32 15.65
C ASP A 536 27.05 36.32 16.81
N PHE A 537 26.02 35.89 17.51
CA PHE A 537 26.09 34.93 18.62
C PHE A 537 24.80 34.11 18.70
N VAL A 538 24.85 32.98 19.42
CA VAL A 538 23.66 32.16 19.69
C VAL A 538 22.78 32.91 20.68
N GLU A 539 21.63 33.37 20.21
CA GLU A 539 20.65 34.10 21.02
C GLU A 539 19.66 33.15 21.71
N GLN A 540 19.29 32.08 20.99
CA GLN A 540 18.32 31.10 21.52
C GLN A 540 18.82 29.70 21.24
N LEU A 541 18.64 28.81 22.23
CA LEU A 541 18.92 27.40 22.16
C LEU A 541 17.71 26.64 22.70
N PHE A 542 17.29 25.63 21.96
CA PHE A 542 16.17 24.76 22.34
C PHE A 542 16.60 23.30 22.23
N ILE A 543 16.01 22.45 23.05
CA ILE A 543 16.08 21.00 22.92
C ILE A 543 14.68 20.54 22.57
N GLY A 544 14.57 19.76 21.50
CA GLY A 544 13.31 19.19 21.05
C GLY A 544 13.55 17.96 20.18
N SER A 545 12.55 17.07 20.11
CA SER A 545 12.60 15.91 19.23
C SER A 545 12.57 16.32 17.75
N THR A 546 13.15 15.51 16.88
CA THR A 546 13.02 15.68 15.42
C THR A 546 11.58 15.85 14.98
N HIS A 547 10.63 15.21 15.67
CA HIS A 547 9.18 15.23 15.38
C HIS A 547 8.43 16.40 16.02
N ASP A 548 9.07 17.20 16.86
CA ASP A 548 8.45 18.39 17.48
C ASP A 548 8.22 19.51 16.44
N TYR A 549 7.32 20.41 16.76
CA TYR A 549 7.10 21.64 16.01
C TYR A 549 7.94 22.77 16.61
N MET A 550 8.57 23.57 15.75
CA MET A 550 9.10 24.88 16.11
C MET A 550 8.10 25.93 15.64
N LEU A 551 7.52 26.67 16.58
CA LEU A 551 6.64 27.82 16.34
C LEU A 551 7.47 29.09 16.28
N PHE A 552 7.33 29.89 15.21
CA PHE A 552 8.03 31.16 15.02
C PHE A 552 7.01 32.29 14.95
N PHE A 553 7.08 33.21 15.90
CA PHE A 553 6.21 34.38 15.95
C PHE A 553 6.91 35.62 15.43
N SER A 554 6.26 36.35 14.54
CA SER A 554 6.81 37.58 13.99
C SER A 554 6.32 38.83 14.70
N ASN A 555 7.08 39.93 14.57
CA ASN A 555 6.70 41.26 15.08
C ASN A 555 5.34 41.76 14.53
N LEU A 556 4.93 41.25 13.36
CA LEU A 556 3.64 41.58 12.75
C LEU A 556 2.48 40.70 13.25
N GLY A 557 2.72 39.89 14.30
CA GLY A 557 1.69 39.04 14.90
C GLY A 557 1.32 37.82 14.08
N ARG A 558 2.20 37.33 13.21
CA ARG A 558 2.05 36.08 12.46
C ARG A 558 2.77 34.93 13.12
N LEU A 559 2.28 33.72 12.88
CA LEU A 559 2.87 32.48 13.32
C LEU A 559 3.22 31.63 12.11
N TYR A 560 4.44 31.10 12.11
CA TYR A 560 4.98 30.13 11.17
C TYR A 560 5.38 28.88 11.90
N TRP A 561 5.38 27.72 11.24
CA TRP A 561 5.84 26.46 11.79
C TRP A 561 6.88 25.80 10.91
N LEU A 562 7.76 25.08 11.55
CA LEU A 562 8.58 24.04 10.91
C LEU A 562 8.59 22.84 11.85
N LYS A 563 8.59 21.64 11.28
CA LYS A 563 9.01 20.46 12.04
C LYS A 563 10.51 20.56 12.27
N VAL A 564 10.99 20.10 13.42
CA VAL A 564 12.42 20.15 13.76
C VAL A 564 13.26 19.46 12.68
N TYR A 565 12.80 18.33 12.11
CA TYR A 565 13.49 17.64 11.02
C TYR A 565 13.63 18.50 9.72
N GLN A 566 12.81 19.52 9.53
CA GLN A 566 12.90 20.43 8.38
C GLN A 566 13.96 21.52 8.55
N ILE A 567 14.44 21.73 9.78
CA ILE A 567 15.54 22.66 10.08
C ILE A 567 16.83 22.00 9.58
N PRO A 568 17.69 22.74 8.84
CA PRO A 568 18.92 22.18 8.31
C PRO A 568 19.81 21.63 9.41
N GLU A 569 20.25 20.39 9.23
CA GLU A 569 21.30 19.81 10.05
C GLU A 569 22.65 20.39 9.60
N ALA A 570 23.44 20.82 10.54
CA ALA A 570 24.75 21.40 10.24
C ALA A 570 25.75 21.06 11.35
N GLY A 571 27.01 20.96 10.99
CA GLY A 571 28.06 20.73 11.98
C GLY A 571 28.01 21.76 13.11
N ARG A 572 28.52 21.40 14.31
CA ARG A 572 28.46 22.23 15.51
C ARG A 572 29.01 23.65 15.28
N THR A 573 30.09 23.80 14.53
CA THR A 573 30.73 25.10 14.22
C THR A 573 30.12 25.82 13.03
N ALA A 574 29.31 25.16 12.22
CA ALA A 574 28.72 25.76 11.01
C ALA A 574 27.68 26.83 11.34
N LYS A 575 27.54 27.84 10.47
CA LYS A 575 26.65 29.00 10.65
C LYS A 575 25.13 28.67 10.57
N GLY A 576 24.76 27.58 9.93
CA GLY A 576 23.36 27.24 9.67
C GLY A 576 22.78 28.00 8.46
N LYS A 577 21.44 28.10 8.38
CA LYS A 577 20.70 28.75 7.29
C LYS A 577 19.87 29.91 7.82
N ALA A 578 19.78 30.99 7.06
CA ALA A 578 18.97 32.13 7.46
C ALA A 578 17.47 31.75 7.52
N LEU A 579 16.77 32.14 8.60
CA LEU A 579 15.34 31.89 8.81
C LEU A 579 14.47 32.44 7.67
N VAL A 580 14.85 33.58 7.08
CA VAL A 580 14.16 34.16 5.93
C VAL A 580 14.14 33.25 4.68
N ASN A 581 15.07 32.31 4.59
CA ASN A 581 15.12 31.32 3.51
C ASN A 581 14.28 30.06 3.80
N LEU A 582 13.83 29.89 5.03
CA LEU A 582 13.01 28.75 5.46
C LEU A 582 11.54 29.14 5.65
N LEU A 583 11.29 30.40 6.05
CA LEU A 583 9.97 30.94 6.29
C LEU A 583 9.64 31.99 5.22
N GLN A 584 8.38 32.03 4.76
CA GLN A 584 7.92 33.02 3.80
C GLN A 584 7.58 34.32 4.49
N LEU A 585 8.59 35.05 4.99
CA LEU A 585 8.43 36.31 5.68
C LEU A 585 8.13 37.44 4.69
N SER A 586 7.29 38.39 5.13
CA SER A 586 6.99 39.63 4.40
C SER A 586 8.13 40.66 4.56
N GLU A 587 8.15 41.69 3.75
CA GLU A 587 9.13 42.77 3.88
C GLU A 587 8.98 43.50 5.23
N GLY A 588 10.08 43.68 5.96
CA GLY A 588 10.09 44.24 7.31
C GLY A 588 9.63 43.31 8.43
N GLU A 589 9.26 42.08 8.11
CA GLU A 589 8.87 41.08 9.09
C GLU A 589 10.11 40.37 9.69
N ARG A 590 10.15 40.29 11.02
CA ARG A 590 11.22 39.60 11.78
C ARG A 590 10.65 38.70 12.82
N ILE A 591 11.35 37.58 13.12
CA ILE A 591 10.94 36.66 14.18
C ILE A 591 11.34 37.24 15.53
N THR A 592 10.39 37.29 16.44
CA THR A 592 10.56 37.81 17.80
C THR A 592 10.63 36.72 18.85
N THR A 593 9.95 35.62 18.62
CA THR A 593 9.92 34.48 19.56
C THR A 593 9.87 33.16 18.80
N ALA A 594 10.64 32.17 19.28
CA ALA A 594 10.57 30.79 18.84
C ALA A 594 10.22 29.89 20.03
N LEU A 595 9.38 28.86 19.81
CA LEU A 595 8.95 27.94 20.88
C LEU A 595 8.88 26.50 20.31
N PRO A 596 9.54 25.50 20.97
CA PRO A 596 9.35 24.10 20.65
C PRO A 596 8.05 23.58 21.26
N ILE A 597 7.25 22.85 20.47
CA ILE A 597 5.96 22.31 20.89
C ILE A 597 5.87 20.85 20.41
N ARG A 598 5.65 19.93 21.35
CA ARG A 598 5.47 18.52 21.06
C ARG A 598 4.03 18.22 20.63
N ASP A 599 3.06 18.75 21.36
CA ASP A 599 1.64 18.65 21.05
C ASP A 599 0.92 19.99 21.31
N PHE A 600 -0.28 20.14 20.77
CA PHE A 600 -1.07 21.36 20.87
C PHE A 600 -2.15 21.31 21.96
N LYS A 601 -2.02 20.38 22.92
CA LYS A 601 -3.06 20.16 23.95
C LYS A 601 -2.70 20.85 25.26
N GLU A 602 -3.74 21.19 26.04
CA GLU A 602 -3.68 21.57 27.44
C GLU A 602 -2.70 22.72 27.79
N ALA A 603 -2.50 23.66 26.88
CA ALA A 603 -1.65 24.81 27.13
C ALA A 603 -2.21 26.09 26.47
N PHE A 604 -1.71 27.24 26.89
CA PHE A 604 -2.05 28.53 26.32
C PHE A 604 -0.81 29.24 25.81
N LEU A 605 -1.02 30.12 24.81
CA LEU A 605 -0.04 31.10 24.38
C LEU A 605 -0.47 32.47 24.85
N VAL A 606 0.39 33.13 25.60
CA VAL A 606 0.22 34.52 26.02
C VAL A 606 1.15 35.39 25.20
N MET A 607 0.58 36.38 24.54
CA MET A 607 1.24 37.28 23.62
C MET A 607 1.26 38.69 24.16
N PHE A 608 2.38 39.42 23.99
CA PHE A 608 2.56 40.75 24.51
C PHE A 608 3.01 41.68 23.38
N THR A 609 2.38 42.88 23.32
CA THR A 609 2.73 43.87 22.32
C THR A 609 3.49 45.04 22.93
N LYS A 610 4.20 45.78 22.10
CA LYS A 610 4.97 46.96 22.43
C LYS A 610 4.14 48.05 23.11
N ASN A 611 2.87 48.19 22.69
CA ASN A 611 1.94 49.17 23.25
C ASN A 611 1.20 48.67 24.51
N GLY A 612 1.63 47.55 25.09
CA GLY A 612 1.11 47.05 26.36
C GLY A 612 -0.15 46.23 26.29
N THR A 613 -0.49 45.71 25.11
CA THR A 613 -1.60 44.75 24.95
C THR A 613 -1.14 43.35 25.29
N VAL A 614 -2.02 42.58 25.94
CA VAL A 614 -1.83 41.15 26.24
C VAL A 614 -2.98 40.35 25.67
N LYS A 615 -2.68 39.17 25.17
CA LYS A 615 -3.66 38.22 24.63
C LYS A 615 -3.34 36.80 25.08
N LYS A 616 -4.38 36.07 25.52
CA LYS A 616 -4.27 34.64 25.83
C LYS A 616 -5.12 33.86 24.83
N THR A 617 -4.59 32.79 24.30
CA THR A 617 -5.24 31.92 23.31
C THR A 617 -4.86 30.48 23.59
N ALA A 618 -5.82 29.55 23.53
CA ALA A 618 -5.55 28.12 23.65
C ALA A 618 -4.59 27.67 22.53
N LEU A 619 -3.60 26.86 22.86
CA LEU A 619 -2.59 26.40 21.91
C LEU A 619 -3.20 25.56 20.76
N GLU A 620 -4.31 24.88 21.00
CA GLU A 620 -5.08 24.12 20.01
C GLU A 620 -5.51 24.96 18.81
N GLU A 621 -5.81 26.24 18.99
CA GLU A 621 -6.19 27.19 17.91
C GLU A 621 -5.11 27.33 16.83
N TYR A 622 -3.89 26.90 17.13
CA TYR A 622 -2.73 26.97 16.25
C TYR A 622 -2.31 25.62 15.65
N SER A 623 -3.11 24.56 15.80
CA SER A 623 -2.77 23.20 15.36
C SER A 623 -2.79 22.98 13.84
N ASN A 624 -3.38 23.92 13.06
CA ASN A 624 -3.52 23.79 11.62
C ASN A 624 -2.55 24.72 10.84
N PRO A 625 -1.34 24.22 10.51
CA PRO A 625 -0.34 25.00 9.81
C PRO A 625 -0.73 25.38 8.36
N ARG A 626 -0.27 26.56 7.92
CA ARG A 626 -0.35 27.01 6.52
C ARG A 626 0.99 27.57 6.09
N GLY A 627 1.48 27.19 4.91
CA GLY A 627 2.81 27.57 4.43
C GLY A 627 3.12 29.08 4.42
N LYS A 628 2.10 29.92 4.26
CA LYS A 628 2.22 31.39 4.32
C LYS A 628 2.08 32.00 5.73
N GLY A 629 2.09 31.15 6.76
CA GLY A 629 1.81 31.54 8.14
C GLY A 629 0.33 31.87 8.39
N ILE A 630 -0.03 32.00 9.66
CA ILE A 630 -1.37 32.41 10.10
C ILE A 630 -1.27 33.60 11.04
N ILE A 631 -2.37 34.35 11.17
CA ILE A 631 -2.49 35.43 12.15
C ILE A 631 -2.56 34.81 13.55
N ALA A 632 -1.60 35.13 14.39
CA ALA A 632 -1.57 34.75 15.79
C ALA A 632 -2.25 35.80 16.69
N ILE A 633 -2.07 37.06 16.37
CA ILE A 633 -2.70 38.23 17.02
C ILE A 633 -2.85 39.32 15.96
N THR A 634 -3.95 40.08 16.01
CA THR A 634 -4.10 41.25 15.14
C THR A 634 -3.37 42.41 15.80
N ILE A 635 -2.32 42.93 15.15
CA ILE A 635 -1.50 44.05 15.60
C ILE A 635 -2.09 45.36 15.06
N GLU A 636 -2.17 46.39 15.89
CA GLU A 636 -2.58 47.72 15.46
C GLU A 636 -1.42 48.49 14.79
N GLU A 637 -1.74 49.47 13.95
CA GLU A 637 -0.72 50.27 13.27
C GLU A 637 0.20 50.96 14.23
N GLY A 638 1.51 50.76 14.06
CA GLY A 638 2.53 51.30 14.96
C GLY A 638 2.79 50.46 16.21
N ASP A 639 2.11 49.32 16.40
CA ASP A 639 2.42 48.32 17.45
C ASP A 639 3.21 47.14 16.89
N GLU A 640 3.86 46.37 17.75
CA GLU A 640 4.62 45.18 17.39
C GLU A 640 4.42 44.11 18.45
N LEU A 641 4.39 42.82 18.04
CA LEU A 641 4.49 41.69 18.95
C LEU A 641 5.93 41.57 19.45
N ILE A 642 6.13 41.59 20.76
CA ILE A 642 7.48 41.59 21.35
C ILE A 642 7.83 40.24 22.04
N ALA A 643 6.84 39.56 22.60
CA ALA A 643 7.07 38.30 23.30
C ALA A 643 5.86 37.38 23.21
N VAL A 644 6.11 36.07 23.17
CA VAL A 644 5.10 35.01 23.29
C VAL A 644 5.61 34.00 24.31
N LYS A 645 4.75 33.62 25.27
CA LYS A 645 5.09 32.65 26.31
C LYS A 645 4.04 31.52 26.31
N LYS A 646 4.50 30.29 26.50
CA LYS A 646 3.63 29.15 26.75
C LYS A 646 3.31 29.08 28.22
N THR A 647 2.04 28.92 28.61
CA THR A 647 1.57 28.84 29.96
C THR A 647 0.58 27.70 30.18
N ASP A 648 0.29 27.44 31.48
CA ASP A 648 -0.67 26.42 31.91
C ASP A 648 -2.09 26.97 32.18
N GLY A 649 -2.30 28.26 31.98
CA GLY A 649 -3.56 28.94 32.23
C GLY A 649 -3.71 29.54 33.63
N LYS A 650 -2.74 29.37 34.56
CA LYS A 650 -2.78 29.77 35.96
C LYS A 650 -1.57 30.57 36.40
N SER A 651 -0.64 30.79 35.51
CA SER A 651 0.64 31.44 35.82
C SER A 651 0.49 32.95 36.06
N ASP A 652 1.38 33.54 36.85
CA ASP A 652 1.53 34.97 36.95
C ASP A 652 2.40 35.52 35.80
N LEU A 653 2.03 36.66 35.26
CA LEU A 653 2.70 37.31 34.16
C LEU A 653 3.34 38.60 34.62
N ILE A 654 4.56 38.91 34.18
CA ILE A 654 5.25 40.17 34.43
C ILE A 654 5.55 40.89 33.15
N ILE A 655 5.14 42.13 33.00
CA ILE A 655 5.45 43.03 31.90
C ILE A 655 6.41 44.09 32.41
N GLY A 656 7.46 44.41 31.66
CA GLY A 656 8.41 45.47 31.93
C GLY A 656 8.42 46.53 30.84
N THR A 657 8.55 47.81 31.26
CA THR A 657 8.56 48.93 30.34
C THR A 657 9.93 49.61 30.24
N LYS A 658 10.13 50.37 29.18
CA LYS A 658 11.33 51.12 28.88
C LYS A 658 11.62 52.21 29.95
N ASP A 659 10.59 52.78 30.54
CA ASP A 659 10.75 53.74 31.64
C ASP A 659 11.01 53.09 32.99
N GLY A 660 11.20 51.78 33.03
CA GLY A 660 11.58 51.01 34.19
C GLY A 660 10.43 50.67 35.16
N LEU A 661 9.18 50.71 34.63
CA LEU A 661 8.02 50.21 35.36
C LEU A 661 7.79 48.72 35.06
N SER A 662 7.10 48.04 35.97
CA SER A 662 6.66 46.64 35.74
C SER A 662 5.30 46.41 36.40
N ILE A 663 4.52 45.48 35.85
CA ILE A 663 3.26 45.00 36.40
C ILE A 663 3.28 43.48 36.44
N ARG A 664 2.90 42.93 37.61
CA ARG A 664 2.66 41.48 37.80
C ARG A 664 1.17 41.26 38.00
N PHE A 665 0.55 40.36 37.22
CA PHE A 665 -0.86 39.99 37.32
C PHE A 665 -1.04 38.53 36.98
N ASN A 666 -2.12 37.93 37.47
CA ASN A 666 -2.44 36.54 37.12
C ASN A 666 -3.02 36.44 35.69
N GLU A 667 -2.63 35.42 34.93
CA GLU A 667 -3.12 35.22 33.56
C GLU A 667 -4.62 34.89 33.48
N GLU A 668 -5.26 34.48 34.62
CA GLU A 668 -6.72 34.32 34.71
C GLU A 668 -7.46 35.65 34.48
N ASP A 669 -6.81 36.79 34.77
CA ASP A 669 -7.34 38.12 34.44
C ASP A 669 -7.43 38.36 32.94
N VAL A 670 -6.75 37.58 32.14
CA VAL A 670 -6.81 37.64 30.66
C VAL A 670 -7.74 36.56 30.16
N ARG A 671 -8.91 36.93 29.69
CA ARG A 671 -9.86 35.99 29.09
C ARG A 671 -9.26 35.28 27.90
N ASP A 672 -9.67 34.04 27.64
CA ASP A 672 -9.32 33.32 26.44
C ASP A 672 -9.94 33.99 25.20
N MET A 673 -9.17 34.12 24.15
CA MET A 673 -9.56 34.82 22.94
C MET A 673 -9.16 34.01 21.69
N GLY A 674 -10.01 34.07 20.68
CA GLY A 674 -9.72 33.46 19.41
C GLY A 674 -8.50 34.07 18.71
N ARG A 675 -7.91 33.33 17.79
CA ARG A 675 -6.63 33.63 17.13
C ARG A 675 -6.51 35.05 16.53
N THR A 676 -7.56 35.57 15.90
CA THR A 676 -7.56 36.87 15.23
C THR A 676 -7.89 38.04 16.13
N ALA A 677 -8.09 37.84 17.43
CA ALA A 677 -8.39 38.95 18.36
C ALA A 677 -7.16 39.84 18.57
N LYS A 678 -7.39 41.09 18.90
CA LYS A 678 -6.36 42.11 19.21
C LYS A 678 -5.76 41.97 20.62
N GLY A 679 -6.49 41.37 21.56
CA GLY A 679 -6.10 41.29 22.97
C GLY A 679 -6.77 42.37 23.84
N VAL A 680 -6.25 42.56 25.05
CA VAL A 680 -6.73 43.47 26.07
C VAL A 680 -5.54 44.25 26.70
N ILE A 681 -5.77 45.37 27.33
CA ILE A 681 -4.71 46.16 27.99
C ILE A 681 -4.08 45.35 29.12
N GLY A 682 -2.79 45.03 29.03
CA GLY A 682 -1.97 44.41 30.08
C GLY A 682 -1.41 45.44 31.06
N ILE A 683 -0.84 46.54 30.51
CA ILE A 683 -0.30 47.66 31.27
C ILE A 683 -0.70 48.97 30.61
N ARG A 684 -1.00 50.01 31.41
CA ARG A 684 -1.23 51.38 30.89
C ARG A 684 0.09 52.14 30.88
N LEU A 685 0.60 52.35 29.68
CA LEU A 685 1.84 53.07 29.45
C LEU A 685 1.68 54.57 29.64
N VAL A 686 2.70 55.23 30.10
CA VAL A 686 2.84 56.71 30.09
C VAL A 686 3.19 57.13 28.65
N LYS A 687 2.85 58.36 28.30
CA LYS A 687 3.13 58.87 26.94
C LYS A 687 4.62 58.78 26.59
N GLY A 688 4.94 58.01 25.56
CA GLY A 688 6.32 57.80 25.11
C GLY A 688 7.02 56.61 25.73
N ASP A 689 6.38 55.87 26.67
CA ASP A 689 6.87 54.60 27.19
C ASP A 689 6.42 53.44 26.30
N GLU A 690 7.16 52.33 26.35
CA GLU A 690 6.88 51.13 25.58
C GLU A 690 7.24 49.86 26.39
N VAL A 691 6.58 48.77 26.12
CA VAL A 691 6.94 47.47 26.71
C VAL A 691 8.19 46.93 26.03
N VAL A 692 9.16 46.52 26.83
CA VAL A 692 10.45 46.01 26.33
C VAL A 692 10.62 44.50 26.58
N SER A 693 9.87 43.96 27.55
CA SER A 693 9.93 42.49 27.83
C SER A 693 8.71 42.02 28.60
N ALA A 694 8.43 40.74 28.53
CA ALA A 694 7.42 40.06 29.30
C ALA A 694 7.88 38.63 29.68
N GLU A 695 7.61 38.21 30.93
CA GLU A 695 7.99 36.90 31.47
C GLU A 695 6.82 36.23 32.17
N VAL A 696 6.91 34.89 32.30
CA VAL A 696 6.07 34.12 33.21
C VAL A 696 6.78 34.05 34.57
N ALA A 697 6.14 34.50 35.63
CA ALA A 697 6.77 34.55 36.95
C ALA A 697 6.91 33.16 37.57
N GLU A 698 8.14 32.74 37.84
CA GLU A 698 8.43 31.49 38.57
C GLU A 698 8.84 31.83 40.00
N ASP A 699 8.34 31.08 40.96
CA ASP A 699 8.72 31.23 42.35
C ASP A 699 10.23 30.98 42.57
N ARG A 700 10.82 31.68 43.57
CA ARG A 700 12.24 31.56 43.96
C ARG A 700 13.23 31.94 42.87
N THR A 701 12.85 32.87 42.00
CA THR A 701 13.71 33.45 40.96
C THR A 701 13.92 34.94 41.19
N TYR A 702 14.80 35.51 40.38
CA TYR A 702 15.07 36.95 40.40
C TYR A 702 14.70 37.55 39.05
N LEU A 703 14.23 38.79 39.10
CA LEU A 703 14.03 39.58 37.90
C LEU A 703 15.26 40.44 37.67
N LEU A 704 16.07 40.17 36.65
CA LEU A 704 17.19 40.99 36.25
C LEU A 704 16.69 42.12 35.34
N THR A 705 16.96 43.38 35.73
CA THR A 705 16.65 44.53 34.94
C THR A 705 17.94 45.23 34.56
N VAL A 706 18.12 45.57 33.25
CA VAL A 706 19.31 46.22 32.69
C VAL A 706 18.90 47.45 31.90
N THR A 707 19.76 48.52 31.96
CA THR A 707 19.53 49.78 31.25
C THR A 707 20.52 49.99 30.11
N GLU A 708 20.18 50.90 29.19
CA GLU A 708 20.97 51.25 27.98
C GLU A 708 22.43 51.60 28.29
N LYS A 709 22.68 52.22 29.50
CA LYS A 709 24.03 52.69 29.88
C LYS A 709 24.72 51.74 30.89
N GLY A 710 24.32 50.48 30.92
CA GLY A 710 25.05 49.46 31.65
C GLY A 710 24.76 49.39 33.14
N LEU A 711 23.73 50.05 33.65
CA LEU A 711 23.27 49.80 35.03
C LEU A 711 22.29 48.60 35.03
N GLY A 712 22.34 47.84 36.15
CA GLY A 712 21.38 46.77 36.31
C GLY A 712 21.40 46.18 37.70
N LYS A 713 20.44 45.35 38.03
CA LYS A 713 20.29 44.66 39.33
C LYS A 713 19.38 43.46 39.20
N ARG A 714 19.51 42.57 40.18
CA ARG A 714 18.55 41.52 40.44
C ARG A 714 17.58 41.92 41.53
N THR A 715 16.32 41.61 41.41
CA THR A 715 15.30 41.83 42.45
C THR A 715 14.48 40.57 42.62
N LYS A 716 14.20 40.16 43.87
CA LYS A 716 13.35 38.97 44.11
C LYS A 716 11.99 39.15 43.50
N ILE A 717 11.45 38.07 42.86
CA ILE A 717 10.15 38.09 42.19
C ILE A 717 9.02 38.43 43.16
N GLU A 718 9.15 38.04 44.44
CA GLU A 718 8.17 38.29 45.50
C GLU A 718 8.01 39.78 45.85
N GLU A 719 9.01 40.61 45.51
CA GLU A 719 8.88 42.07 45.69
C GLU A 719 7.91 42.73 44.71
N TYR A 720 7.56 41.99 43.63
CA TYR A 720 6.55 42.44 42.67
C TYR A 720 5.18 41.93 43.07
N ARG A 721 4.41 42.77 43.79
CA ARG A 721 3.03 42.41 44.19
C ARG A 721 2.16 42.09 43.01
N VAL A 722 1.30 41.10 43.12
CA VAL A 722 0.26 40.79 42.12
C VAL A 722 -0.76 41.91 42.14
N GLN A 723 -1.13 42.42 40.98
CA GLN A 723 -2.06 43.53 40.73
C GLN A 723 -3.12 43.10 39.74
N GLY A 724 -4.21 43.87 39.64
CA GLY A 724 -5.14 43.67 38.51
C GLY A 724 -4.51 44.14 37.20
N ARG A 725 -4.80 43.45 36.13
CA ARG A 725 -4.41 43.78 34.75
C ARG A 725 -4.78 45.24 34.38
N GLY A 726 -3.97 45.90 33.54
CA GLY A 726 -4.24 47.27 33.05
C GLY A 726 -3.95 48.40 34.07
N GLY A 727 -3.19 48.09 35.11
CA GLY A 727 -2.64 49.11 36.00
C GLY A 727 -1.46 49.89 35.41
N LYS A 728 -0.94 50.90 36.10
CA LYS A 728 0.24 51.68 35.71
C LYS A 728 1.56 50.96 36.09
N GLY A 729 1.47 49.84 36.82
CA GLY A 729 2.62 49.13 37.32
C GLY A 729 3.32 49.81 38.52
N VAL A 730 4.48 49.22 38.89
CA VAL A 730 5.36 49.69 39.97
C VAL A 730 6.77 49.89 39.43
N ILE A 731 7.59 50.71 40.09
CA ILE A 731 8.98 50.91 39.70
C ILE A 731 9.75 49.59 39.83
N SER A 732 10.32 49.07 38.74
CA SER A 732 11.28 47.97 38.72
C SER A 732 12.71 48.47 38.83
N ILE A 733 13.09 49.53 38.13
CA ILE A 733 14.36 50.20 38.23
C ILE A 733 14.14 51.71 38.07
N LYS A 734 14.89 52.54 38.85
CA LYS A 734 14.86 53.99 38.63
C LYS A 734 15.69 54.35 37.41
N THR A 735 15.05 54.78 36.36
CA THR A 735 15.68 55.33 35.16
C THR A 735 16.09 56.75 35.44
N ILE A 736 17.40 57.05 35.45
CA ILE A 736 18.00 58.34 35.62
C ILE A 736 18.78 58.76 34.37
N GLU A 737 19.04 60.05 34.12
CA GLU A 737 19.78 60.49 32.94
C GLU A 737 21.11 59.77 32.75
N LYS A 738 21.84 59.46 33.84
CA LYS A 738 23.11 58.75 33.82
C LYS A 738 22.98 57.26 33.47
N GLY A 739 21.82 56.63 33.72
CA GLY A 739 21.58 55.23 33.55
C GLY A 739 20.91 54.87 32.20
N GLY A 740 20.24 55.83 31.59
CA GLY A 740 19.43 55.63 30.40
C GLY A 740 18.12 54.84 30.69
N LYS A 741 17.44 54.42 29.67
CA LYS A 741 16.18 53.66 29.74
C LYS A 741 16.44 52.20 29.98
N ALA A 742 15.44 51.44 30.50
CA ALA A 742 15.52 50.00 30.60
C ALA A 742 15.44 49.34 29.18
N ILE A 743 16.31 48.35 28.96
CA ILE A 743 16.34 47.62 27.70
C ILE A 743 15.52 46.31 27.77
N GLY A 744 15.34 45.77 28.98
CA GLY A 744 14.60 44.53 29.21
C GLY A 744 14.63 44.07 30.67
N LEU A 745 13.75 43.12 30.92
CA LEU A 745 13.70 42.33 32.14
C LEU A 745 13.73 40.86 31.75
N ILE A 746 14.60 40.08 32.40
CA ILE A 746 14.61 38.61 32.23
C ILE A 746 14.59 37.96 33.60
N GLN A 747 13.97 36.79 33.65
CA GLN A 747 13.92 35.98 34.86
C GLN A 747 15.18 35.11 34.97
N VAL A 748 15.89 35.18 36.09
CA VAL A 748 17.17 34.50 36.30
C VAL A 748 17.23 33.77 37.64
N ARG A 749 18.06 32.73 37.71
CA ARG A 749 18.51 32.03 38.90
C ARG A 749 19.97 32.38 39.18
N ASP A 750 20.49 32.08 40.38
CA ASP A 750 21.87 32.41 40.73
C ASP A 750 22.91 31.79 39.77
N GLU A 751 22.65 30.57 39.30
CA GLU A 751 23.53 29.81 38.42
C GLU A 751 23.46 30.18 36.93
N ASP A 752 22.57 31.09 36.53
CA ASP A 752 22.38 31.48 35.14
C ASP A 752 23.48 32.43 34.68
N GLU A 753 23.93 32.21 33.43
CA GLU A 753 24.85 33.13 32.76
C GLU A 753 24.09 34.08 31.85
N ILE A 754 24.54 35.34 31.85
CA ILE A 754 23.89 36.43 31.10
C ILE A 754 24.87 37.02 30.11
N ILE A 755 24.43 37.23 28.91
CA ILE A 755 25.14 37.98 27.88
C ILE A 755 24.44 39.31 27.64
N MET A 756 25.23 40.38 27.63
CA MET A 756 24.77 41.73 27.24
C MET A 756 25.62 42.24 26.08
N ILE A 757 24.97 42.91 25.12
CA ILE A 757 25.60 43.37 23.88
C ILE A 757 25.26 44.81 23.64
N THR A 758 26.25 45.56 23.18
CA THR A 758 26.08 46.93 22.76
C THR A 758 25.82 47.07 21.24
N ASN A 759 25.33 48.22 20.80
CA ASN A 759 25.14 48.55 19.41
C ASN A 759 26.45 48.59 18.60
N SER A 760 27.63 48.72 19.25
CA SER A 760 28.94 48.59 18.64
C SER A 760 29.47 47.15 18.56
N GLY A 761 28.69 46.15 19.06
CA GLY A 761 29.08 44.73 19.04
C GLY A 761 29.93 44.34 20.24
N LYS A 762 30.17 45.19 21.24
CA LYS A 762 30.87 44.77 22.46
C LYS A 762 30.00 43.86 23.27
N LEU A 763 30.56 42.72 23.70
CA LEU A 763 29.87 41.67 24.44
C LEU A 763 30.49 41.52 25.84
N ILE A 764 29.66 41.40 26.84
CA ILE A 764 30.05 40.95 28.19
C ILE A 764 29.24 39.73 28.61
N ARG A 765 29.92 38.76 29.22
CA ARG A 765 29.30 37.56 29.80
C ARG A 765 29.55 37.58 31.29
N THR A 766 28.52 37.38 32.08
CA THR A 766 28.60 37.37 33.57
C THR A 766 27.61 36.36 34.10
N THR A 767 27.86 35.83 35.34
CA THR A 767 26.89 34.99 36.03
C THR A 767 25.90 35.84 36.79
N ALA A 768 24.67 35.40 36.96
CA ALA A 768 23.63 36.16 37.62
C ALA A 768 23.96 36.44 39.10
N ASP A 769 24.65 35.51 39.80
CA ASP A 769 25.10 35.67 41.19
C ASP A 769 26.04 36.86 41.37
N ASN A 770 26.84 37.22 40.36
CA ASN A 770 27.74 38.39 40.39
C ASN A 770 27.00 39.74 40.30
N ILE A 771 25.69 39.70 39.97
CA ILE A 771 24.87 40.90 39.86
C ILE A 771 24.20 41.17 41.18
N SER A 772 24.35 42.40 41.69
CA SER A 772 23.86 42.84 42.99
C SER A 772 22.35 42.61 43.18
N LEU A 773 21.97 41.95 44.28
CA LEU A 773 20.59 41.81 44.71
C LEU A 773 20.15 43.12 45.40
N GLN A 774 19.12 43.76 44.84
CA GLN A 774 18.63 45.07 45.34
C GLN A 774 17.11 45.14 45.29
N GLY A 775 16.58 45.93 46.19
CA GLY A 775 15.16 46.25 46.19
C GLY A 775 14.68 46.95 44.90
N ARG A 776 13.41 46.84 44.60
CA ARG A 776 12.76 47.28 43.43
C ARG A 776 12.99 48.78 43.08
N ASN A 777 12.92 49.67 44.06
CA ASN A 777 12.99 51.12 43.87
C ASN A 777 14.44 51.68 43.95
N THR A 778 15.39 51.08 43.25
CA THR A 778 16.81 51.49 43.16
C THR A 778 17.23 51.63 41.71
N GLN A 779 18.40 52.25 41.46
CA GLN A 779 18.95 52.47 40.13
C GLN A 779 19.87 51.36 39.64
N GLY A 780 20.14 50.34 40.47
CA GLY A 780 21.08 49.25 40.14
C GLY A 780 22.55 49.65 40.33
N VAL A 781 23.44 48.74 39.96
CA VAL A 781 24.87 48.90 39.88
C VAL A 781 25.39 48.84 38.48
N LYS A 782 26.62 49.26 38.21
CA LYS A 782 27.25 49.18 36.91
C LYS A 782 27.60 47.73 36.59
N LEU A 783 27.01 47.18 35.55
CA LEU A 783 27.22 45.80 35.02
C LEU A 783 28.23 45.82 33.88
N MET A 784 28.20 46.85 33.08
CA MET A 784 29.05 47.03 31.91
C MET A 784 29.51 48.47 31.77
N ASP A 785 30.77 48.68 31.40
CA ASP A 785 31.24 49.97 31.01
C ASP A 785 30.92 50.27 29.59
N VAL A 786 30.05 51.23 29.35
CA VAL A 786 29.52 51.58 28.00
C VAL A 786 30.07 52.96 27.65
N ASP A 787 30.69 53.09 26.47
CA ASP A 787 31.23 54.34 25.96
C ASP A 787 30.11 55.39 25.76
N ALA A 788 30.46 56.65 25.72
CA ALA A 788 29.49 57.75 25.71
C ALA A 788 28.44 57.69 24.57
N GLU A 789 28.85 57.16 23.39
CA GLU A 789 28.01 57.04 22.23
C GLU A 789 27.42 55.62 22.08
N ASP A 790 27.79 54.68 22.93
CA ASP A 790 27.40 53.29 22.87
C ASP A 790 26.22 53.01 23.82
N LYS A 791 25.41 51.98 23.53
CA LYS A 791 24.25 51.58 24.33
C LYS A 791 24.15 50.04 24.35
N ILE A 792 23.76 49.48 25.46
CA ILE A 792 23.35 48.09 25.48
C ILE A 792 22.01 47.98 24.74
N VAL A 793 21.92 47.06 23.76
CA VAL A 793 20.76 46.87 22.91
C VAL A 793 20.07 45.51 23.11
N SER A 794 20.83 44.52 23.63
CA SER A 794 20.28 43.19 23.85
C SER A 794 20.82 42.58 25.14
N MET A 795 19.99 41.78 25.79
CA MET A 795 20.32 40.97 26.95
C MET A 795 19.65 39.59 26.81
N SER A 796 20.45 38.54 26.96
CA SER A 796 19.94 37.17 26.87
C SER A 796 20.54 36.29 27.95
N LYS A 797 19.81 35.29 28.37
CA LYS A 797 20.28 34.21 29.24
C LYS A 797 20.95 33.14 28.36
N VAL A 798 22.15 32.73 28.76
CA VAL A 798 22.84 31.62 28.11
C VAL A 798 22.19 30.32 28.53
N VAL A 799 21.67 29.57 27.58
CA VAL A 799 20.99 28.31 27.82
C VAL A 799 21.97 27.12 27.77
N GLU A 800 23.17 27.33 27.26
CA GLU A 800 24.24 26.34 27.31
C GLU A 800 24.75 26.19 28.75
N LYS A 801 24.27 25.15 29.42
CA LYS A 801 24.99 24.67 30.62
C LYS A 801 26.10 23.75 30.13
N ASP A 802 27.36 24.12 30.54
CA ASP A 802 28.55 23.28 30.34
C ASP A 802 28.39 21.86 30.86
#